data_d8a0f90fe15a8f0a531c393c8ec47db6
#
_entry.id   d8a0f90fe15a8f0a531c393c8ec47db6
#
_cell.length_a   1.000
_cell.length_b   1.000
_cell.length_c   1.000
_cell.angle_alpha   90.00
_cell.angle_beta   90.00
_cell.angle_gamma   90.00
#
_symmetry.space_group_name_H-M   'P 1'
#
loop_
_entity.id
_entity.type
_entity.pdbx_description
1 polymer ?
#
loop_
_entity_poly.entity_id
_entity_poly.type
_entity_poly.pdbx_seq_one_letter_code
_entity_poly.pdbx_strand_id
1 'polypeptide(L)'
;MALNASSGYVAPSNLTEAPDASLSMFDVRRVQLKFPLAADFVAAQVANNVLILALSTNRILRIDLDTPEDIDDIDLPKKSSEIGVIRRMFLDPSASHLIITTTLGENYYLHTQSRHPKSLSRLKNVSIESVAWNPSLPTASTREILLGTTDGQIWETYIEPSTEFYRREEKYAHSVYKLSEGSPVTGVWTELVPTTPEQRRVLIATHGKLLYFQGRAGRQGSQGIYAELFQREVPVAHEIQKPSGAALSMLVISATAVDGHNADSYAEKEFAWLSSQGIYHGQLPYASGKAEGPFEGARMLPRSMFPATESARGGKKLIQDPITAMTLSQWHILALVEGKIVAVNRMSDEIIYEQAVLEPGQSTLGLLTDSMQHTYWLFTSKEIFEIVAEDEDRDVWKVFLQKQMFDQALEYARGSAQKDAVATASGDFLASKGRYLEAAKVWGKSSKGFEEVCLTLINRNEHDALRKYLLTQLSTYKKSSTMQRIMVASWLIEVFMSKLNALDDNIATKAELAEGASTEDIKDELSNVRAEFQEFVNKYKADLDKKTAYDIISSHGREEELLFFATATNDYNYVLSYWIQREKWSEALNVLQKQTDTDVFYKYSSVLMTHAATGLVDILMRQTNLEPERLIPALLNYNKTVNVPLSQNQAVRYLNFIVVNHPKPSAAVHNTLISIHASSPSPSEAGLLTYLQSQPSSPPPYDADFALRLCIQHERVQSCIHIYSAMGQYLQAVELALQHEDIELAAIVADRPEGNDKLRKKLWLLVAEKKIRQPGTGIKDAIEFLRRCELLRIEDLIPFFPDFVVIDDFKDEICSALEDYSRHIDALRQEMDNSAQTARQIRSEIASLDMRYAIVEPGEKCWTCSLPLLSRQFFVFPCQHAFHSDCLGKEVLEGAGGKKKYIRDLQGQLNKADISSSRREEIVKELDGLVAEACILCGDHAIKQIDKPFITGADVDEWAL
;
A
#
# COMPACT_ATOMS: atom_id res chain seq x y z
N MET A 1 -16.00 -24.77 -44.25
CA MET A 1 -16.60 -24.19 -43.03
C MET A 1 -15.72 -23.08 -42.58
N ALA A 2 -16.10 -21.86 -42.91
CA ALA A 2 -15.37 -20.65 -42.49
C ALA A 2 -15.73 -20.34 -41.01
N LEU A 3 -14.78 -20.48 -40.11
CA LEU A 3 -14.90 -19.99 -38.77
C LEU A 3 -14.74 -18.47 -38.80
N ASN A 4 -15.85 -17.75 -38.66
CA ASN A 4 -15.86 -16.34 -38.31
C ASN A 4 -15.21 -16.17 -36.94
N ALA A 5 -13.95 -15.81 -36.92
CA ALA A 5 -13.31 -15.24 -35.75
C ALA A 5 -13.88 -13.83 -35.57
N SER A 6 -14.97 -13.70 -34.81
CA SER A 6 -15.38 -12.43 -34.25
C SER A 6 -14.26 -12.00 -33.29
N SER A 7 -13.47 -11.06 -33.75
CA SER A 7 -12.51 -10.36 -32.92
C SER A 7 -13.23 -9.74 -31.73
N GLY A 8 -13.09 -10.37 -30.57
CA GLY A 8 -13.54 -9.85 -29.29
C GLY A 8 -12.67 -8.68 -28.82
N TYR A 9 -12.37 -7.75 -29.68
CA TYR A 9 -11.89 -6.43 -29.32
C TYR A 9 -13.10 -5.63 -28.85
N VAL A 10 -13.39 -5.70 -27.58
CA VAL A 10 -14.06 -4.59 -26.90
C VAL A 10 -13.01 -3.50 -26.95
N ALA A 11 -13.05 -2.64 -27.97
CA ALA A 11 -12.48 -1.32 -27.86
C ALA A 11 -12.92 -0.80 -26.50
N PRO A 12 -12.03 -0.20 -25.69
CA PRO A 12 -12.47 0.53 -24.52
C PRO A 12 -13.57 1.41 -25.09
N SER A 13 -14.81 1.16 -24.62
CA SER A 13 -15.96 1.97 -24.99
C SER A 13 -15.42 3.39 -24.94
N ASN A 14 -15.49 4.08 -26.08
CA ASN A 14 -15.43 5.51 -26.11
C ASN A 14 -16.51 5.95 -25.09
N LEU A 15 -16.13 6.00 -23.83
CA LEU A 15 -16.55 7.02 -22.94
C LEU A 15 -15.94 8.29 -23.55
N THR A 16 -16.44 8.70 -24.72
CA THR A 16 -16.77 10.07 -24.91
C THR A 16 -17.63 10.36 -23.69
N GLU A 17 -16.99 10.74 -22.56
CA GLU A 17 -17.56 11.80 -21.78
C GLU A 17 -18.02 12.75 -22.88
N ALA A 18 -19.33 12.77 -23.12
CA ALA A 18 -19.90 13.78 -23.96
C ALA A 18 -19.23 15.04 -23.44
N PRO A 19 -18.54 15.84 -24.28
CA PRO A 19 -17.96 17.04 -23.75
C PRO A 19 -19.04 17.66 -22.96
N ASP A 20 -18.75 18.12 -21.73
CA ASP A 20 -19.66 18.97 -20.95
C ASP A 20 -19.88 20.26 -21.75
N ALA A 21 -20.26 20.11 -22.98
CA ALA A 21 -20.59 21.15 -23.97
C ALA A 21 -21.88 21.85 -23.60
N SER A 22 -22.54 21.44 -22.50
CA SER A 22 -23.78 22.07 -22.05
C SER A 22 -23.57 23.20 -21.04
N LEU A 23 -22.39 23.31 -20.41
CA LEU A 23 -22.09 24.39 -19.49
C LEU A 23 -21.23 25.43 -20.21
N SER A 24 -21.83 26.62 -20.43
CA SER A 24 -21.11 27.78 -20.92
C SER A 24 -19.95 28.11 -19.97
N MET A 25 -18.78 28.41 -20.50
CA MET A 25 -17.59 28.83 -19.71
C MET A 25 -17.83 30.14 -18.96
N PHE A 26 -18.68 30.99 -19.52
CA PHE A 26 -19.09 32.25 -18.95
C PHE A 26 -20.62 32.26 -18.82
N ASP A 27 -21.11 32.66 -17.67
CA ASP A 27 -22.53 32.86 -17.39
C ASP A 27 -22.76 34.30 -16.91
N VAL A 28 -23.69 35.01 -17.54
CA VAL A 28 -23.96 36.40 -17.22
C VAL A 28 -25.24 36.47 -16.42
N ARG A 29 -25.13 36.83 -15.16
CA ARG A 29 -26.25 36.90 -14.20
C ARG A 29 -26.60 38.32 -13.88
N ARG A 30 -27.87 38.67 -14.00
CA ARG A 30 -28.38 39.99 -13.57
C ARG A 30 -28.44 40.01 -12.04
N VAL A 31 -27.80 41.04 -11.45
CA VAL A 31 -27.83 41.26 -10.01
C VAL A 31 -29.07 42.12 -9.66
N GLN A 32 -29.93 41.61 -8.79
CA GLN A 32 -31.09 42.32 -8.29
C GLN A 32 -30.75 43.07 -7.00
N LEU A 33 -30.81 44.41 -7.05
CA LEU A 33 -30.66 45.21 -5.85
C LEU A 33 -31.97 45.13 -5.02
N LYS A 34 -31.83 44.92 -3.72
CA LYS A 34 -32.97 44.79 -2.78
C LYS A 34 -33.68 46.13 -2.50
N PHE A 35 -33.21 47.22 -3.08
CA PHE A 35 -33.79 48.58 -2.88
C PHE A 35 -34.13 49.27 -4.23
N PRO A 36 -35.17 50.13 -4.26
CA PRO A 36 -35.52 50.84 -5.47
C PRO A 36 -34.47 51.93 -5.74
N LEU A 37 -33.96 52.00 -6.96
CA LEU A 37 -33.07 53.06 -7.41
C LEU A 37 -33.87 54.30 -7.74
N ALA A 38 -33.55 55.42 -7.11
CA ALA A 38 -34.19 56.73 -7.35
C ALA A 38 -33.54 57.50 -8.51
N ALA A 39 -32.42 57.07 -9.03
CA ALA A 39 -31.64 57.77 -10.05
C ALA A 39 -30.76 56.78 -10.84
N ASP A 40 -30.37 57.16 -12.06
CA ASP A 40 -29.49 56.38 -12.90
C ASP A 40 -28.05 56.35 -12.35
N PHE A 41 -27.35 55.24 -12.57
CA PHE A 41 -25.91 55.15 -12.31
C PHE A 41 -25.13 55.99 -13.31
N VAL A 42 -24.09 56.69 -12.84
CA VAL A 42 -23.17 57.48 -13.66
C VAL A 42 -21.75 56.94 -13.64
N ALA A 43 -21.36 56.28 -12.58
CA ALA A 43 -20.08 55.56 -12.47
C ALA A 43 -20.19 54.41 -11.50
N ALA A 44 -19.40 53.38 -11.69
CA ALA A 44 -19.29 52.22 -10.82
C ALA A 44 -17.82 51.78 -10.65
N GLN A 45 -17.49 51.23 -9.50
CA GLN A 45 -16.20 50.60 -9.23
C GLN A 45 -16.40 49.37 -8.32
N VAL A 46 -15.55 48.37 -8.48
CA VAL A 46 -15.54 47.18 -7.65
C VAL A 46 -14.08 46.82 -7.32
N ALA A 47 -13.81 46.51 -6.08
CA ALA A 47 -12.54 45.99 -5.63
C ALA A 47 -12.72 45.31 -4.27
N ASN A 48 -12.01 44.22 -4.00
CA ASN A 48 -11.95 43.49 -2.74
C ASN A 48 -13.36 43.32 -2.11
N ASN A 49 -14.30 42.76 -2.85
CA ASN A 49 -15.70 42.56 -2.46
C ASN A 49 -16.49 43.84 -2.09
N VAL A 50 -15.98 45.04 -2.38
CA VAL A 50 -16.70 46.30 -2.17
C VAL A 50 -17.12 46.86 -3.50
N LEU A 51 -18.43 47.05 -3.64
CA LEU A 51 -19.08 47.71 -4.78
C LEU A 51 -19.42 49.16 -4.45
N ILE A 52 -18.96 50.09 -5.29
CA ILE A 52 -19.22 51.50 -5.14
C ILE A 52 -19.97 52.00 -6.37
N LEU A 53 -21.14 52.54 -6.18
CA LEU A 53 -22.04 53.07 -7.24
C LEU A 53 -22.24 54.59 -7.04
N ALA A 54 -22.04 55.34 -8.08
CA ALA A 54 -22.39 56.79 -8.10
C ALA A 54 -23.69 56.98 -8.85
N LEU A 55 -24.57 57.73 -8.25
CA LEU A 55 -25.84 58.11 -8.83
C LEU A 55 -25.77 59.50 -9.50
N SER A 56 -26.65 59.75 -10.47
CA SER A 56 -26.79 61.06 -11.15
C SER A 56 -27.11 62.22 -10.21
N THR A 57 -27.54 61.88 -8.99
CA THR A 57 -27.82 62.82 -7.88
C THR A 57 -26.58 63.20 -7.08
N ASN A 58 -25.39 62.72 -7.46
CA ASN A 58 -24.11 62.86 -6.72
C ASN A 58 -24.08 62.16 -5.36
N ARG A 59 -24.94 61.15 -5.21
CA ARG A 59 -24.87 60.20 -4.08
C ARG A 59 -24.01 59.01 -4.46
N ILE A 60 -23.30 58.52 -3.50
CA ILE A 60 -22.44 57.37 -3.63
C ILE A 60 -22.94 56.26 -2.70
N LEU A 61 -23.28 55.13 -3.26
CA LEU A 61 -23.65 53.94 -2.52
C LEU A 61 -22.44 53.06 -2.43
N ARG A 62 -22.04 52.69 -1.22
CA ARG A 62 -20.98 51.73 -0.95
C ARG A 62 -21.62 50.48 -0.35
N ILE A 63 -21.41 49.37 -0.98
CA ILE A 63 -21.98 48.07 -0.64
C ILE A 63 -20.86 47.08 -0.45
N ASP A 64 -20.83 46.45 0.69
CA ASP A 64 -19.97 45.32 0.94
C ASP A 64 -20.71 44.05 0.45
N LEU A 65 -20.11 43.33 -0.49
CA LEU A 65 -20.74 42.14 -1.09
C LEU A 65 -20.80 40.98 -0.12
N ASP A 66 -19.97 40.96 0.93
CA ASP A 66 -20.08 39.97 2.00
C ASP A 66 -21.26 40.26 2.92
N THR A 67 -21.67 41.53 3.10
CA THR A 67 -22.82 41.96 3.88
C THR A 67 -23.71 42.94 3.09
N PRO A 68 -24.40 42.49 2.03
CA PRO A 68 -25.08 43.35 1.05
C PRO A 68 -26.31 44.08 1.62
N GLU A 69 -26.67 43.84 2.87
CA GLU A 69 -27.78 44.54 3.54
C GLU A 69 -27.33 45.85 4.19
N ASP A 70 -26.03 46.02 4.46
CA ASP A 70 -25.48 47.26 5.05
C ASP A 70 -24.94 48.16 3.94
N ILE A 71 -25.74 49.16 3.60
CA ILE A 71 -25.45 50.09 2.52
C ILE A 71 -25.08 51.46 3.10
N ASP A 72 -23.86 51.87 2.85
CA ASP A 72 -23.44 53.24 3.15
C ASP A 72 -23.88 54.21 2.03
N ASP A 73 -24.67 55.16 2.39
CA ASP A 73 -25.15 56.23 1.51
C ASP A 73 -24.40 57.55 1.82
N ILE A 74 -23.66 58.04 0.84
CA ILE A 74 -22.69 59.11 1.06
C ILE A 74 -22.99 60.24 0.06
N ASP A 75 -23.26 61.42 0.56
CA ASP A 75 -23.45 62.63 -0.27
C ASP A 75 -22.14 63.40 -0.49
N LEU A 76 -21.97 63.97 -1.67
CA LEU A 76 -20.87 64.94 -1.88
C LEU A 76 -21.15 66.25 -1.14
N PRO A 77 -20.09 66.94 -0.61
CA PRO A 77 -20.25 68.07 0.29
C PRO A 77 -20.79 69.34 -0.42
N LYS A 78 -20.77 69.40 -1.74
CA LYS A 78 -21.24 70.59 -2.53
C LYS A 78 -22.40 70.15 -3.43
N LYS A 79 -23.25 71.12 -3.78
CA LYS A 79 -24.42 70.90 -4.65
C LYS A 79 -24.05 70.63 -6.11
N SER A 80 -24.84 69.85 -6.83
CA SER A 80 -24.65 69.53 -8.26
C SER A 80 -24.51 70.80 -9.17
N SER A 81 -25.09 71.92 -8.79
CA SER A 81 -24.94 73.19 -9.52
C SER A 81 -23.52 73.79 -9.45
N GLU A 82 -22.74 73.40 -8.42
CA GLU A 82 -21.38 73.94 -8.21
C GLU A 82 -20.28 72.96 -8.72
N ILE A 83 -20.56 71.71 -8.74
CA ILE A 83 -19.57 70.63 -9.03
C ILE A 83 -19.90 69.85 -10.30
N GLY A 84 -21.11 69.99 -10.82
CA GLY A 84 -21.61 69.14 -11.88
C GLY A 84 -22.00 67.71 -11.35
N VAL A 85 -21.90 66.73 -12.17
CA VAL A 85 -22.19 65.36 -11.86
C VAL A 85 -20.86 64.55 -11.69
N ILE A 86 -20.85 63.51 -10.93
CA ILE A 86 -19.73 62.60 -10.82
C ILE A 86 -19.42 62.06 -12.22
N ARG A 87 -18.15 62.19 -12.64
CA ARG A 87 -17.69 61.77 -13.98
C ARG A 87 -17.04 60.39 -13.97
N ARG A 88 -16.08 60.21 -13.06
CA ARG A 88 -15.37 58.94 -12.88
C ARG A 88 -15.02 58.73 -11.42
N MET A 89 -14.84 57.49 -11.09
CA MET A 89 -14.36 57.04 -9.78
C MET A 89 -13.19 56.10 -10.01
N PHE A 90 -12.21 56.14 -9.09
CA PHE A 90 -11.04 55.28 -9.12
C PHE A 90 -10.83 54.69 -7.74
N LEU A 91 -11.06 53.42 -7.62
CA LEU A 91 -10.93 52.68 -6.37
C LEU A 91 -9.59 51.93 -6.36
N ASP A 92 -8.93 51.95 -5.24
CA ASP A 92 -7.71 51.15 -5.07
C ASP A 92 -7.99 49.65 -4.94
N PRO A 93 -7.04 48.76 -5.25
CA PRO A 93 -7.27 47.32 -5.22
C PRO A 93 -7.68 46.80 -3.84
N SER A 94 -7.35 47.45 -2.74
CA SER A 94 -7.78 47.10 -1.38
C SER A 94 -9.17 47.62 -0.98
N ALA A 95 -9.81 48.37 -1.84
CA ALA A 95 -11.06 49.09 -1.58
C ALA A 95 -11.02 50.12 -0.44
N SER A 96 -9.82 50.54 -0.05
CA SER A 96 -9.63 51.49 1.06
C SER A 96 -9.66 52.93 0.65
N HIS A 97 -9.29 53.23 -0.59
CA HIS A 97 -9.11 54.60 -1.07
C HIS A 97 -9.87 54.83 -2.38
N LEU A 98 -10.70 55.84 -2.39
CA LEU A 98 -11.50 56.23 -3.57
C LEU A 98 -11.20 57.65 -3.97
N ILE A 99 -10.84 57.88 -5.23
CA ILE A 99 -10.79 59.20 -5.88
C ILE A 99 -12.03 59.37 -6.73
N ILE A 100 -12.71 60.52 -6.55
CA ILE A 100 -13.94 60.89 -7.24
C ILE A 100 -13.69 62.14 -8.04
N THR A 101 -14.00 62.09 -9.32
CA THR A 101 -13.88 63.26 -10.22
C THR A 101 -15.26 63.73 -10.68
N THR A 102 -15.41 65.03 -10.85
CA THR A 102 -16.67 65.64 -11.29
C THR A 102 -16.51 66.32 -12.63
N THR A 103 -17.62 66.60 -13.30
CA THR A 103 -17.67 67.23 -14.62
C THR A 103 -17.14 68.66 -14.64
N LEU A 104 -17.19 69.38 -13.51
CA LEU A 104 -16.67 70.76 -13.40
C LEU A 104 -15.28 70.83 -12.78
N GLY A 105 -14.55 69.69 -12.72
CA GLY A 105 -13.12 69.62 -12.29
C GLY A 105 -12.87 69.66 -10.80
N GLU A 106 -13.88 69.48 -10.00
CA GLU A 106 -13.66 69.28 -8.56
C GLU A 106 -13.35 67.78 -8.32
N ASN A 107 -12.29 67.49 -7.56
CA ASN A 107 -11.86 66.17 -7.23
C ASN A 107 -11.97 65.90 -5.73
N TYR A 108 -12.43 64.72 -5.35
CA TYR A 108 -12.63 64.35 -3.95
C TYR A 108 -11.93 63.04 -3.65
N TYR A 109 -11.59 62.90 -2.38
CA TYR A 109 -11.05 61.66 -1.81
C TYR A 109 -12.01 61.13 -0.74
N LEU A 110 -12.27 59.87 -0.74
CA LEU A 110 -13.07 59.17 0.25
C LEU A 110 -12.32 57.95 0.74
N HIS A 111 -12.20 57.83 2.07
CA HIS A 111 -11.62 56.66 2.72
C HIS A 111 -12.73 55.71 3.15
N THR A 112 -12.48 54.40 3.13
CA THR A 112 -13.45 53.37 3.47
C THR A 112 -14.08 53.55 4.87
N GLN A 113 -13.35 54.08 5.83
CA GLN A 113 -13.85 54.34 7.20
C GLN A 113 -14.57 55.70 7.34
N SER A 114 -14.66 56.47 6.24
CA SER A 114 -15.26 57.81 6.30
C SER A 114 -16.53 57.88 5.45
N ARG A 115 -17.50 58.65 5.92
CA ARG A 115 -18.72 58.97 5.16
C ARG A 115 -18.66 60.42 4.61
N HIS A 116 -17.50 61.10 4.80
CA HIS A 116 -17.34 62.50 4.38
C HIS A 116 -16.24 62.62 3.33
N PRO A 117 -16.59 62.80 2.07
CA PRO A 117 -15.61 63.06 0.99
C PRO A 117 -14.88 64.35 1.24
N LYS A 118 -13.55 64.31 1.10
CA LYS A 118 -12.67 65.48 1.28
C LYS A 118 -12.23 66.02 -0.08
N SER A 119 -12.32 67.32 -0.30
CA SER A 119 -11.89 67.97 -1.56
C SER A 119 -10.37 67.96 -1.69
N LEU A 120 -9.84 67.61 -2.85
CA LEU A 120 -8.44 67.65 -3.21
C LEU A 120 -8.13 69.03 -3.88
N SER A 121 -7.78 70.00 -3.05
CA SER A 121 -7.69 71.40 -3.46
C SER A 121 -6.61 71.66 -4.54
N ARG A 122 -5.52 70.93 -4.52
CA ARG A 122 -4.43 71.05 -5.50
C ARG A 122 -4.74 70.43 -6.85
N LEU A 123 -5.62 69.45 -6.89
CA LEU A 123 -6.11 68.80 -8.09
C LEU A 123 -7.37 69.48 -8.62
N LYS A 124 -7.74 70.62 -8.11
CA LYS A 124 -8.90 71.40 -8.63
C LYS A 124 -8.65 71.85 -10.08
N ASN A 125 -9.63 71.66 -10.93
CA ASN A 125 -9.56 71.89 -12.37
C ASN A 125 -8.62 70.93 -13.15
N VAL A 126 -8.08 69.86 -12.49
CA VAL A 126 -7.36 68.81 -13.15
C VAL A 126 -8.37 67.73 -13.54
N SER A 127 -8.55 67.53 -14.82
CA SER A 127 -9.45 66.48 -15.34
C SER A 127 -8.73 65.13 -15.40
N ILE A 128 -8.94 64.30 -14.37
CA ILE A 128 -8.32 63.00 -14.24
C ILE A 128 -9.04 62.00 -15.11
N GLU A 129 -8.31 61.27 -16.00
CA GLU A 129 -8.81 60.24 -16.87
C GLU A 129 -8.41 58.83 -16.40
N SER A 130 -7.28 58.69 -15.76
CA SER A 130 -6.76 57.40 -15.27
C SER A 130 -5.98 57.57 -13.98
N VAL A 131 -5.97 56.56 -13.13
CA VAL A 131 -5.23 56.50 -11.87
C VAL A 131 -4.49 55.19 -11.79
N ALA A 132 -3.20 55.28 -11.53
CA ALA A 132 -2.37 54.10 -11.21
C ALA A 132 -2.09 54.06 -9.71
N TRP A 133 -2.65 53.07 -9.06
CA TRP A 133 -2.33 52.67 -7.71
C TRP A 133 -1.11 51.79 -7.70
N ASN A 134 -0.18 51.96 -6.76
CA ASN A 134 0.96 51.06 -6.65
C ASN A 134 0.59 49.87 -5.74
N PRO A 135 0.32 48.70 -6.30
CA PRO A 135 -0.12 47.54 -5.52
C PRO A 135 1.01 46.95 -4.64
N SER A 136 2.26 47.30 -4.91
CA SER A 136 3.41 46.82 -4.15
C SER A 136 3.62 47.57 -2.82
N LEU A 137 2.82 48.57 -2.52
CA LEU A 137 2.89 49.39 -1.31
C LEU A 137 1.59 49.32 -0.50
N PRO A 138 1.23 48.17 0.13
CA PRO A 138 0.02 48.01 0.89
C PRO A 138 0.15 48.69 2.26
N THR A 139 -0.18 49.96 2.34
CA THR A 139 -0.18 50.73 3.58
C THR A 139 -1.51 51.44 3.76
N ALA A 140 -1.80 51.85 4.97
CA ALA A 140 -3.01 52.63 5.27
C ALA A 140 -3.05 53.96 4.50
N SER A 141 -1.94 54.47 4.08
CA SER A 141 -1.74 55.62 3.21
C SER A 141 -1.10 55.15 1.90
N THR A 142 -1.72 55.52 0.76
CA THR A 142 -1.24 55.08 -0.55
C THR A 142 -0.23 56.09 -1.11
N ARG A 143 0.98 55.66 -1.32
CA ARG A 143 2.09 56.42 -1.87
C ARG A 143 2.30 56.10 -3.34
N GLU A 144 3.01 57.00 -4.06
CA GLU A 144 3.39 56.75 -5.44
C GLU A 144 2.20 56.52 -6.38
N ILE A 145 1.17 57.37 -6.23
CA ILE A 145 -0.03 57.32 -7.11
C ILE A 145 0.28 58.19 -8.34
N LEU A 146 0.07 57.65 -9.52
CA LEU A 146 0.15 58.42 -10.76
C LEU A 146 -1.28 58.70 -11.32
N LEU A 147 -1.52 59.95 -11.68
CA LEU A 147 -2.74 60.40 -12.25
C LEU A 147 -2.50 60.82 -13.71
N GLY A 148 -3.23 60.22 -14.64
CA GLY A 148 -3.25 60.65 -16.04
C GLY A 148 -4.41 61.65 -16.30
N THR A 149 -4.12 62.68 -17.05
CA THR A 149 -5.08 63.81 -17.29
C THR A 149 -5.51 63.89 -18.76
N THR A 150 -6.59 64.61 -19.01
CA THR A 150 -7.13 64.85 -20.36
C THR A 150 -6.19 65.70 -21.24
N ASP A 151 -5.33 66.55 -20.65
CA ASP A 151 -4.39 67.39 -21.34
C ASP A 151 -2.98 66.75 -21.54
N GLY A 152 -2.90 65.45 -21.28
CA GLY A 152 -1.65 64.69 -21.51
C GLY A 152 -0.58 64.91 -20.45
N GLN A 153 -0.96 65.37 -19.27
CA GLN A 153 -0.04 65.45 -18.12
C GLN A 153 -0.20 64.23 -17.24
N ILE A 154 0.91 63.89 -16.61
CA ILE A 154 0.96 62.84 -15.55
C ILE A 154 1.36 63.57 -14.25
N TRP A 155 0.50 63.41 -13.28
CA TRP A 155 0.72 63.92 -11.94
C TRP A 155 1.06 62.78 -10.99
N GLU A 156 2.05 63.03 -10.13
CA GLU A 156 2.33 62.17 -8.98
C GLU A 156 1.63 62.77 -7.76
N THR A 157 0.98 61.94 -7.00
CA THR A 157 0.35 62.35 -5.74
C THR A 157 0.53 61.28 -4.66
N TYR A 158 0.28 61.71 -3.43
CA TYR A 158 0.30 60.92 -2.23
C TYR A 158 -1.01 61.18 -1.48
N ILE A 159 -1.63 60.16 -1.01
CA ILE A 159 -2.95 60.23 -0.33
C ILE A 159 -2.83 59.55 1.03
N GLU A 160 -3.27 60.23 2.07
CA GLU A 160 -3.34 59.72 3.42
C GLU A 160 -4.63 60.16 4.13
N PRO A 161 -5.30 59.30 4.91
CA PRO A 161 -6.57 59.65 5.59
C PRO A 161 -6.41 60.68 6.74
N SER A 162 -5.17 60.99 7.17
CA SER A 162 -4.93 61.90 8.28
C SER A 162 -5.35 63.36 7.99
N THR A 163 -5.85 64.06 9.00
CA THR A 163 -6.21 65.50 8.87
C THR A 163 -5.05 66.39 8.61
N GLU A 164 -3.84 66.02 9.02
CA GLU A 164 -2.60 66.79 8.78
C GLU A 164 -2.19 66.76 7.30
N PHE A 165 -2.49 65.67 6.59
CA PHE A 165 -2.21 65.54 5.17
C PHE A 165 -2.89 66.64 4.37
N TYR A 166 -4.16 66.93 4.61
CA TYR A 166 -4.92 67.93 3.88
C TYR A 166 -4.46 69.37 4.10
N ARG A 167 -3.74 69.65 5.20
CA ARG A 167 -3.06 70.95 5.45
C ARG A 167 -1.79 71.09 4.66
N ARG A 168 -1.18 70.01 4.19
CA ARG A 168 0.10 69.95 3.48
C ARG A 168 -0.01 69.36 2.07
N GLU A 169 -1.19 69.21 1.54
CA GLU A 169 -1.45 68.57 0.22
C GLU A 169 -0.63 69.24 -0.91
N GLU A 170 -0.36 70.53 -0.83
CA GLU A 170 0.47 71.26 -1.80
C GLU A 170 1.89 70.70 -2.00
N LYS A 171 2.42 70.00 -1.02
CA LYS A 171 3.77 69.42 -1.10
C LYS A 171 3.80 68.07 -1.81
N TYR A 172 2.66 67.47 -2.04
CA TYR A 172 2.57 66.05 -2.49
C TYR A 172 1.94 65.86 -3.88
N ALA A 173 1.41 66.94 -4.52
CA ALA A 173 0.86 66.88 -5.86
C ALA A 173 1.79 67.59 -6.86
N HIS A 174 2.45 66.81 -7.72
CA HIS A 174 3.44 67.33 -8.69
C HIS A 174 3.12 66.83 -10.10
N SER A 175 3.19 67.72 -11.14
CA SER A 175 3.20 67.25 -12.53
C SER A 175 4.63 66.74 -12.86
N VAL A 176 4.74 65.41 -13.11
CA VAL A 176 6.04 64.74 -13.29
C VAL A 176 6.40 64.47 -14.76
N TYR A 177 5.38 64.42 -15.64
CA TYR A 177 5.60 64.18 -17.07
C TYR A 177 4.49 64.82 -17.91
N LYS A 178 4.86 65.31 -19.09
CA LYS A 178 3.90 65.88 -20.09
C LYS A 178 4.15 65.25 -21.43
N LEU A 179 3.13 64.67 -22.01
CA LEU A 179 3.15 64.16 -23.39
C LEU A 179 3.30 65.29 -24.39
N SER A 180 4.20 65.12 -25.36
CA SER A 180 4.45 66.11 -26.39
C SER A 180 3.24 66.49 -27.27
N GLU A 181 2.32 65.54 -27.44
CA GLU A 181 1.14 65.66 -28.26
C GLU A 181 -0.08 66.20 -27.53
N GLY A 182 -0.05 66.34 -26.20
CA GLY A 182 -1.17 66.76 -25.37
C GLY A 182 -2.40 65.84 -25.45
N SER A 183 -2.20 64.62 -25.90
CA SER A 183 -3.29 63.61 -26.02
C SER A 183 -3.70 63.06 -24.65
N PRO A 184 -4.98 62.81 -24.44
CA PRO A 184 -5.45 62.26 -23.16
C PRO A 184 -4.79 60.96 -22.73
N VAL A 185 -4.41 60.87 -21.44
CA VAL A 185 -3.80 59.68 -20.85
C VAL A 185 -4.95 58.74 -20.39
N THR A 186 -5.31 57.85 -21.26
CA THR A 186 -6.48 56.96 -21.03
C THR A 186 -6.22 55.80 -20.10
N GLY A 187 -4.95 55.48 -19.86
CA GLY A 187 -4.56 54.41 -18.89
C GLY A 187 -3.15 54.67 -18.35
N VAL A 188 -2.96 54.53 -17.09
CA VAL A 188 -1.65 54.54 -16.42
C VAL A 188 -1.59 53.39 -15.45
N TRP A 189 -0.42 52.72 -15.40
CA TRP A 189 -0.11 51.67 -14.44
C TRP A 189 1.31 51.82 -13.96
N THR A 190 1.56 51.48 -12.69
CA THR A 190 2.87 51.49 -12.07
C THR A 190 3.06 50.33 -11.13
N GLU A 191 4.29 49.84 -11.04
CA GLU A 191 4.68 48.79 -10.12
C GLU A 191 6.14 48.92 -9.68
N LEU A 192 6.45 48.40 -8.50
CA LEU A 192 7.77 48.20 -8.00
C LEU A 192 8.37 46.92 -8.61
N VAL A 193 9.64 46.97 -9.04
CA VAL A 193 10.31 45.79 -9.56
C VAL A 193 10.74 44.92 -8.37
N PRO A 194 10.26 43.70 -8.19
CA PRO A 194 10.50 42.88 -6.98
C PRO A 194 11.99 42.57 -6.75
N THR A 195 12.74 42.37 -7.85
CA THR A 195 14.18 42.05 -7.80
C THR A 195 15.06 43.22 -7.45
N THR A 196 14.59 44.46 -7.73
CA THR A 196 15.33 45.72 -7.53
C THR A 196 14.40 46.81 -6.97
N PRO A 197 14.26 46.90 -5.64
CA PRO A 197 13.31 47.81 -4.98
C PRO A 197 13.50 49.29 -5.30
N GLU A 198 14.62 49.69 -5.85
CA GLU A 198 14.89 51.06 -6.31
C GLU A 198 14.32 51.37 -7.69
N GLN A 199 13.88 50.35 -8.44
CA GLN A 199 13.36 50.54 -9.79
C GLN A 199 11.82 50.49 -9.80
N ARG A 200 11.28 51.31 -10.66
CA ARG A 200 9.84 51.37 -10.98
C ARG A 200 9.66 51.09 -12.47
N ARG A 201 8.55 50.49 -12.79
CA ARG A 201 8.08 50.39 -14.16
C ARG A 201 6.72 51.08 -14.28
N VAL A 202 6.55 51.82 -15.36
CA VAL A 202 5.34 52.59 -15.62
C VAL A 202 4.90 52.32 -17.05
N LEU A 203 3.61 52.04 -17.19
CA LEU A 203 2.95 51.90 -18.51
C LEU A 203 1.93 53.02 -18.68
N ILE A 204 1.99 53.73 -19.79
CA ILE A 204 1.11 54.86 -20.13
C ILE A 204 0.45 54.58 -21.45
N ALA A 205 -0.90 54.60 -21.46
CA ALA A 205 -1.70 54.43 -22.67
C ALA A 205 -2.38 55.70 -23.08
N THR A 206 -2.36 55.98 -24.36
CA THR A 206 -3.12 57.05 -25.03
C THR A 206 -3.94 56.46 -26.15
N HIS A 207 -4.66 57.25 -26.92
CA HIS A 207 -5.44 56.75 -28.09
C HIS A 207 -4.56 56.20 -29.21
N GLY A 208 -3.27 56.57 -29.28
CA GLY A 208 -2.38 56.23 -30.37
C GLY A 208 -1.08 55.57 -29.97
N LYS A 209 -0.71 55.64 -28.70
CA LYS A 209 0.60 55.18 -28.20
C LYS A 209 0.47 54.47 -26.89
N LEU A 210 1.30 53.41 -26.74
CA LEU A 210 1.54 52.74 -25.50
C LEU A 210 3.00 52.93 -25.15
N LEU A 211 3.30 53.59 -24.01
CA LEU A 211 4.64 53.96 -23.60
C LEU A 211 5.04 53.16 -22.36
N TYR A 212 6.21 52.56 -22.37
CA TYR A 212 6.75 51.83 -21.26
C TYR A 212 8.03 52.45 -20.75
N PHE A 213 8.10 52.71 -19.45
CA PHE A 213 9.28 53.21 -18.74
C PHE A 213 9.71 52.22 -17.67
N GLN A 214 11.02 52.02 -17.55
CA GLN A 214 11.60 51.26 -16.46
C GLN A 214 12.91 51.88 -16.05
N GLY A 215 13.06 52.20 -14.77
CA GLY A 215 14.27 52.83 -14.28
C GLY A 215 14.22 53.12 -12.78
N ARG A 216 15.24 53.75 -12.28
CA ARG A 216 15.36 54.09 -10.87
C ARG A 216 14.40 55.22 -10.50
N ALA A 217 13.72 55.04 -9.37
CA ALA A 217 12.91 56.09 -8.76
C ALA A 217 13.80 57.12 -8.03
N GLY A 218 13.42 58.36 -8.08
CA GLY A 218 14.05 59.40 -7.31
C GLY A 218 13.83 59.30 -5.81
N ARG A 219 14.54 60.10 -5.03
CA ARG A 219 14.25 60.20 -3.58
C ARG A 219 13.07 61.15 -3.37
N GLN A 220 12.27 60.90 -2.34
CA GLN A 220 11.14 61.74 -2.00
C GLN A 220 11.61 63.17 -1.71
N GLY A 221 11.24 64.12 -2.61
CA GLY A 221 11.69 65.53 -2.55
C GLY A 221 10.69 66.45 -3.23
N SER A 222 11.12 67.69 -3.52
CA SER A 222 10.25 68.74 -4.08
C SER A 222 9.77 68.51 -5.52
N GLN A 223 10.37 67.55 -6.24
CA GLN A 223 10.03 67.25 -7.65
C GLN A 223 9.24 65.95 -7.87
N GLY A 224 9.00 65.14 -6.83
CA GLY A 224 8.36 63.83 -6.90
C GLY A 224 9.33 62.68 -7.19
N ILE A 225 8.88 61.45 -6.92
CA ILE A 225 9.67 60.22 -7.05
C ILE A 225 9.85 59.82 -8.52
N TYR A 226 8.80 59.96 -9.33
CA TYR A 226 8.80 59.59 -10.74
C TYR A 226 9.42 60.63 -11.67
N ALA A 227 9.65 61.87 -11.22
CA ALA A 227 10.25 62.91 -12.03
C ALA A 227 11.64 62.49 -12.59
N GLU A 228 12.46 61.88 -11.76
CA GLU A 228 13.77 61.37 -12.13
C GLU A 228 13.69 60.24 -13.17
N LEU A 229 12.74 59.32 -13.01
CA LEU A 229 12.50 58.24 -13.96
C LEU A 229 12.14 58.79 -15.35
N PHE A 230 11.20 59.72 -15.44
CA PHE A 230 10.73 60.29 -16.71
C PHE A 230 11.73 61.22 -17.39
N GLN A 231 12.64 61.77 -16.63
CA GLN A 231 13.72 62.66 -17.17
C GLN A 231 14.90 61.84 -17.72
N ARG A 232 15.21 60.71 -17.11
CA ARG A 232 16.40 59.90 -17.46
C ARG A 232 16.15 58.80 -18.48
N GLU A 233 14.97 58.21 -18.44
CA GLU A 233 14.67 57.06 -19.26
C GLU A 233 13.91 57.44 -20.53
N VAL A 234 14.27 56.85 -21.64
CA VAL A 234 13.54 56.98 -22.90
C VAL A 234 12.51 55.90 -22.96
N PRO A 235 11.22 56.23 -23.18
CA PRO A 235 10.18 55.22 -23.23
C PRO A 235 10.33 54.26 -24.43
N VAL A 236 10.04 53.01 -24.22
CA VAL A 236 9.77 52.09 -25.32
C VAL A 236 8.32 52.32 -25.75
N ALA A 237 8.12 52.73 -26.99
CA ALA A 237 6.81 53.12 -27.51
C ALA A 237 6.29 52.13 -28.54
N HIS A 238 5.07 51.71 -28.37
CA HIS A 238 4.29 51.03 -29.42
C HIS A 238 3.30 52.05 -30.00
N GLU A 239 3.44 52.40 -31.29
CA GLU A 239 2.63 53.43 -31.93
C GLU A 239 1.70 52.81 -32.98
N ILE A 240 0.48 53.33 -33.06
CA ILE A 240 -0.54 52.92 -34.03
C ILE A 240 -0.51 53.89 -35.19
N GLN A 241 -0.54 53.35 -36.40
CA GLN A 241 -0.67 54.13 -37.60
C GLN A 241 -2.11 54.68 -37.72
N LYS A 242 -2.27 56.06 -37.77
CA LYS A 242 -3.53 56.80 -37.91
C LYS A 242 -4.51 56.59 -36.77
N PRO A 243 -4.23 57.07 -35.59
CA PRO A 243 -5.18 56.95 -34.48
C PRO A 243 -6.46 57.75 -34.80
N SER A 244 -7.65 57.17 -34.57
CA SER A 244 -8.91 57.87 -34.65
C SER A 244 -9.23 58.50 -33.26
N GLY A 245 -9.33 59.80 -33.19
CA GLY A 245 -9.62 60.51 -31.98
C GLY A 245 -11.01 60.24 -31.35
N ALA A 246 -11.87 59.57 -32.09
CA ALA A 246 -13.22 59.17 -31.62
C ALA A 246 -13.25 57.78 -31.06
N ALA A 247 -12.16 56.96 -31.14
CA ALA A 247 -12.15 55.61 -30.65
C ALA A 247 -11.85 55.59 -29.16
N LEU A 248 -12.55 54.75 -28.41
CA LEU A 248 -12.27 54.48 -27.01
C LEU A 248 -10.89 53.84 -26.87
N SER A 249 -10.16 54.29 -25.86
CA SER A 249 -8.87 53.67 -25.48
C SER A 249 -8.91 53.34 -23.98
N MET A 250 -8.47 52.15 -23.63
CA MET A 250 -8.47 51.63 -22.27
C MET A 250 -7.25 50.71 -22.06
N LEU A 251 -6.64 50.79 -20.92
CA LEU A 251 -5.53 49.91 -20.50
C LEU A 251 -6.01 49.09 -19.32
N VAL A 252 -5.89 47.77 -19.42
CA VAL A 252 -6.15 46.81 -18.33
C VAL A 252 -4.93 45.97 -18.12
N ILE A 253 -4.61 45.74 -16.84
CA ILE A 253 -3.49 44.89 -16.44
C ILE A 253 -4.00 43.91 -15.40
N SER A 254 -3.65 42.66 -15.57
CA SER A 254 -3.95 41.58 -14.67
C SER A 254 -2.65 40.87 -14.22
N ALA A 255 -2.66 40.25 -13.06
CA ALA A 255 -1.62 39.35 -12.67
C ALA A 255 -2.01 37.93 -13.11
N THR A 256 -1.08 37.18 -13.68
CA THR A 256 -1.24 35.72 -13.82
C THR A 256 -1.36 35.11 -12.44
N ALA A 257 -2.22 34.13 -12.27
CA ALA A 257 -2.27 33.35 -11.03
C ALA A 257 -0.89 32.67 -10.83
N VAL A 258 -0.30 32.85 -9.66
CA VAL A 258 0.94 32.14 -9.30
C VAL A 258 0.51 30.73 -8.93
N ASP A 259 0.96 29.73 -9.69
CA ASP A 259 0.80 28.33 -9.31
C ASP A 259 1.51 28.09 -7.98
N GLY A 260 0.77 27.63 -6.98
CA GLY A 260 1.18 27.54 -5.58
C GLY A 260 2.40 26.66 -5.27
N HIS A 261 3.14 26.21 -6.29
CA HIS A 261 4.29 25.32 -6.12
C HIS A 261 5.66 26.00 -6.18
N ASN A 262 5.74 27.27 -6.60
CA ASN A 262 6.98 28.04 -6.61
C ASN A 262 6.83 29.33 -5.82
N ALA A 263 7.15 29.29 -4.53
CA ALA A 263 7.09 30.45 -3.63
C ALA A 263 8.04 31.60 -4.02
N ASP A 264 8.97 31.38 -4.94
CA ASP A 264 9.96 32.37 -5.38
C ASP A 264 9.65 32.96 -6.77
N SER A 265 8.57 32.56 -7.44
CA SER A 265 8.21 33.10 -8.73
C SER A 265 7.22 34.27 -8.56
N TYR A 266 7.67 35.46 -8.91
CA TYR A 266 6.78 36.63 -8.96
C TYR A 266 5.79 36.46 -10.12
N ALA A 267 4.51 36.70 -9.87
CA ALA A 267 3.47 36.61 -10.87
C ALA A 267 3.75 37.59 -12.00
N GLU A 268 3.95 37.12 -13.21
CA GLU A 268 4.09 37.96 -14.40
C GLU A 268 2.84 38.79 -14.61
N LYS A 269 2.96 40.01 -15.13
CA LYS A 269 1.82 40.88 -15.42
C LYS A 269 1.45 40.73 -16.88
N GLU A 270 0.16 40.72 -17.13
CA GLU A 270 -0.40 40.71 -18.46
C GLU A 270 -1.15 42.00 -18.73
N PHE A 271 -1.01 42.52 -19.94
CA PHE A 271 -1.65 43.74 -20.34
C PHE A 271 -2.56 43.57 -21.56
N ALA A 272 -3.58 44.36 -21.61
CA ALA A 272 -4.39 44.57 -22.82
C ALA A 272 -4.67 46.06 -22.98
N TRP A 273 -4.37 46.56 -24.16
CA TRP A 273 -4.62 47.97 -24.56
C TRP A 273 -5.61 48.02 -25.72
N LEU A 274 -6.76 48.59 -25.47
CA LEU A 274 -7.79 48.88 -26.48
C LEU A 274 -7.37 50.10 -27.27
N SER A 275 -7.37 49.96 -28.55
CA SER A 275 -7.03 51.03 -29.50
C SER A 275 -8.01 51.09 -30.66
N SER A 276 -7.85 52.08 -31.55
CA SER A 276 -8.66 52.21 -32.78
C SER A 276 -8.54 51.03 -33.75
N GLN A 277 -7.42 50.27 -33.71
CA GLN A 277 -7.16 49.13 -34.60
C GLN A 277 -7.64 47.80 -34.00
N GLY A 278 -7.86 47.73 -32.68
CA GLY A 278 -8.22 46.53 -31.95
C GLY A 278 -7.59 46.49 -30.56
N ILE A 279 -7.39 45.30 -30.04
CA ILE A 279 -6.82 45.06 -28.71
C ILE A 279 -5.40 44.56 -28.88
N TYR A 280 -4.44 45.33 -28.35
CA TYR A 280 -3.02 44.95 -28.27
C TYR A 280 -2.78 44.33 -26.89
N HIS A 281 -2.37 43.07 -26.84
CA HIS A 281 -2.18 42.33 -25.59
C HIS A 281 -0.88 41.54 -25.58
N GLY A 282 -0.36 41.27 -24.40
CA GLY A 282 0.89 40.50 -24.22
C GLY A 282 1.26 40.43 -22.76
N GLN A 283 2.50 39.97 -22.49
CA GLN A 283 3.06 39.84 -21.15
C GLN A 283 4.10 40.91 -20.87
N LEU A 284 4.23 41.26 -19.60
CA LEU A 284 5.22 42.18 -19.04
C LEU A 284 6.19 41.43 -18.14
N PRO A 285 7.23 40.79 -18.68
CA PRO A 285 8.20 40.05 -17.89
C PRO A 285 9.01 40.98 -16.96
N TYR A 286 9.47 40.45 -15.83
CA TYR A 286 10.36 41.23 -14.94
C TYR A 286 11.77 41.32 -15.48
N ALA A 287 12.26 40.31 -16.18
CA ALA A 287 13.57 40.28 -16.83
C ALA A 287 13.37 40.24 -18.33
N SER A 288 13.33 41.40 -19.00
CA SER A 288 13.35 41.40 -20.45
C SER A 288 14.74 40.97 -20.95
N GLY A 289 14.78 39.85 -21.67
CA GLY A 289 15.96 39.54 -22.49
C GLY A 289 16.20 40.68 -23.47
N LYS A 290 17.43 41.17 -23.55
CA LYS A 290 17.81 42.38 -24.35
C LYS A 290 17.39 42.34 -25.84
N ALA A 291 16.81 41.24 -26.31
CA ALA A 291 16.49 41.02 -27.75
C ALA A 291 15.02 41.33 -28.13
N GLU A 292 14.04 41.26 -27.23
CA GLU A 292 12.61 41.30 -27.60
C GLU A 292 11.83 42.52 -27.07
N GLY A 293 12.44 43.38 -26.28
CA GLY A 293 11.76 44.54 -25.69
C GLY A 293 10.89 44.16 -24.48
N PRO A 294 10.14 45.12 -23.88
CA PRO A 294 9.38 44.94 -22.66
C PRO A 294 8.01 44.22 -22.88
N PHE A 295 7.59 44.01 -24.11
CA PHE A 295 6.31 43.41 -24.46
C PHE A 295 6.51 42.00 -25.05
N GLU A 296 6.53 40.99 -24.19
CA GLU A 296 6.76 39.61 -24.61
C GLU A 296 5.48 39.00 -25.18
N GLY A 297 5.60 38.26 -26.28
CA GLY A 297 4.48 37.60 -26.94
C GLY A 297 3.35 38.51 -27.36
N ALA A 298 3.63 39.84 -27.48
CA ALA A 298 2.59 40.81 -27.72
C ALA A 298 2.01 40.68 -29.15
N ARG A 299 0.68 40.69 -29.22
CA ARG A 299 -0.08 40.53 -30.46
C ARG A 299 -1.23 41.51 -30.52
N MET A 300 -1.67 41.82 -31.77
CA MET A 300 -2.81 42.68 -32.01
C MET A 300 -4.00 41.81 -32.43
N LEU A 301 -5.07 41.84 -31.71
CA LEU A 301 -6.37 41.31 -32.09
C LEU A 301 -7.08 42.37 -32.95
N PRO A 302 -7.16 42.17 -34.27
CA PRO A 302 -7.71 43.22 -35.17
C PRO A 302 -9.20 43.37 -34.90
N ARG A 303 -9.69 44.57 -35.08
CA ARG A 303 -11.10 44.87 -34.87
C ARG A 303 -12.04 44.08 -35.75
N SER A 304 -11.59 43.67 -36.95
CA SER A 304 -12.34 42.78 -37.85
C SER A 304 -12.65 41.40 -37.32
N MET A 305 -12.01 41.01 -36.24
CA MET A 305 -12.26 39.72 -35.57
C MET A 305 -13.54 39.75 -34.74
N PHE A 306 -13.90 40.92 -34.24
CA PHE A 306 -15.07 41.05 -33.36
C PHE A 306 -16.38 41.19 -34.21
N PRO A 307 -17.53 40.84 -33.65
CA PRO A 307 -18.81 40.93 -34.34
C PRO A 307 -19.03 42.29 -35.01
N ALA A 308 -19.72 42.29 -36.16
CA ALA A 308 -20.05 43.47 -36.92
C ALA A 308 -21.53 43.41 -37.33
N THR A 309 -22.23 44.50 -37.20
CA THR A 309 -23.64 44.60 -37.63
C THR A 309 -23.79 44.94 -39.11
N GLU A 310 -24.77 44.35 -39.77
CA GLU A 310 -25.15 44.76 -41.13
C GLU A 310 -25.85 46.11 -41.14
N SER A 311 -25.36 47.06 -41.93
CA SER A 311 -25.98 48.35 -42.09
C SER A 311 -27.44 48.25 -42.63
N ALA A 312 -28.41 48.66 -41.86
CA ALA A 312 -29.84 48.68 -42.26
C ALA A 312 -30.16 49.53 -43.49
N ARG A 313 -29.20 50.29 -44.08
CA ARG A 313 -29.33 51.09 -45.29
C ARG A 313 -28.64 50.42 -46.46
N GLY A 314 -29.27 49.40 -47.06
CA GLY A 314 -29.14 49.04 -48.50
C GLY A 314 -27.77 48.91 -49.15
N GLY A 315 -26.68 48.94 -48.45
CA GLY A 315 -25.34 48.76 -49.00
C GLY A 315 -24.55 47.69 -48.19
N LYS A 316 -23.94 46.72 -48.83
CA LYS A 316 -23.09 45.63 -48.30
C LYS A 316 -21.83 46.15 -47.58
N LYS A 317 -21.87 47.23 -46.81
CA LYS A 317 -20.77 47.62 -45.92
C LYS A 317 -21.09 47.14 -44.51
N LEU A 318 -20.38 46.13 -44.10
CA LEU A 318 -20.27 45.73 -42.68
C LEU A 318 -19.65 46.92 -41.91
N ILE A 319 -20.42 47.48 -40.98
CA ILE A 319 -19.92 48.48 -40.04
C ILE A 319 -19.42 47.72 -38.82
N GLN A 320 -18.15 47.84 -38.56
CA GLN A 320 -17.55 47.23 -37.34
C GLN A 320 -18.08 47.98 -36.10
N ASP A 321 -18.67 47.23 -35.22
CA ASP A 321 -19.24 47.77 -33.97
C ASP A 321 -18.11 48.23 -33.02
N PRO A 322 -18.29 49.30 -32.27
CA PRO A 322 -17.28 49.80 -31.37
C PRO A 322 -17.16 48.84 -30.14
N ILE A 323 -15.93 48.51 -29.77
CA ILE A 323 -15.65 47.90 -28.48
C ILE A 323 -15.81 48.99 -27.42
N THR A 324 -16.76 48.85 -26.52
CA THR A 324 -17.14 49.89 -25.55
C THR A 324 -16.41 49.71 -24.21
N ALA A 325 -16.11 48.49 -23.84
CA ALA A 325 -15.34 48.17 -22.64
C ALA A 325 -14.61 46.84 -22.80
N MET A 326 -13.56 46.63 -22.05
CA MET A 326 -12.84 45.36 -21.99
C MET A 326 -12.29 45.10 -20.60
N THR A 327 -12.08 43.84 -20.28
CA THR A 327 -11.31 43.43 -19.11
C THR A 327 -10.56 42.16 -19.38
N LEU A 328 -9.61 41.83 -18.50
CA LEU A 328 -8.81 40.60 -18.55
C LEU A 328 -9.32 39.62 -17.51
N SER A 329 -9.56 38.40 -17.92
CA SER A 329 -9.67 37.25 -17.04
C SER A 329 -8.34 36.47 -17.04
N GLN A 330 -8.31 35.38 -16.33
CA GLN A 330 -7.09 34.57 -16.22
C GLN A 330 -6.58 34.08 -17.59
N TRP A 331 -7.46 33.66 -18.48
CA TRP A 331 -7.11 33.09 -19.77
C TRP A 331 -7.74 33.80 -20.97
N HIS A 332 -8.65 34.75 -20.75
CA HIS A 332 -9.41 35.37 -21.81
C HIS A 332 -9.40 36.90 -21.71
N ILE A 333 -9.70 37.52 -22.81
CA ILE A 333 -10.03 38.94 -22.90
C ILE A 333 -11.56 39.02 -23.04
N LEU A 334 -12.23 39.62 -22.07
CA LEU A 334 -13.67 39.91 -22.14
C LEU A 334 -13.87 41.30 -22.75
N ALA A 335 -14.50 41.36 -23.92
CA ALA A 335 -14.77 42.58 -24.60
C ALA A 335 -16.29 42.79 -24.72
N LEU A 336 -16.74 44.00 -24.52
CA LEU A 336 -18.12 44.38 -24.75
C LEU A 336 -18.26 45.10 -26.11
N VAL A 337 -18.98 44.45 -27.02
CA VAL A 337 -19.17 44.91 -28.39
C VAL A 337 -20.69 45.06 -28.65
N GLU A 338 -21.20 46.29 -28.71
CA GLU A 338 -22.62 46.63 -28.97
C GLU A 338 -23.62 45.79 -28.12
N GLY A 339 -23.34 45.71 -26.82
CA GLY A 339 -24.24 44.98 -25.92
C GLY A 339 -24.02 43.47 -25.87
N LYS A 340 -23.05 42.95 -26.62
CA LYS A 340 -22.64 41.55 -26.56
C LYS A 340 -21.33 41.43 -25.78
N ILE A 341 -21.23 40.42 -24.91
CA ILE A 341 -19.97 40.02 -24.30
C ILE A 341 -19.29 38.98 -25.19
N VAL A 342 -18.07 39.27 -25.56
CA VAL A 342 -17.23 38.39 -26.37
C VAL A 342 -16.00 38.02 -25.57
N ALA A 343 -15.77 36.73 -25.37
CA ALA A 343 -14.53 36.23 -24.76
C ALA A 343 -13.58 35.68 -25.81
N VAL A 344 -12.36 36.24 -25.83
CA VAL A 344 -11.28 35.81 -26.71
C VAL A 344 -10.19 35.15 -25.90
N ASN A 345 -9.81 33.95 -26.29
CA ASN A 345 -8.69 33.27 -25.63
C ASN A 345 -7.36 33.99 -25.96
N ARG A 346 -6.63 34.38 -24.92
CA ARG A 346 -5.37 35.12 -25.06
C ARG A 346 -4.22 34.32 -25.67
N MET A 347 -4.28 32.99 -25.60
CA MET A 347 -3.23 32.12 -26.10
C MET A 347 -3.42 31.70 -27.55
N SER A 348 -4.68 31.43 -27.96
CA SER A 348 -5.02 31.04 -29.33
C SER A 348 -5.53 32.17 -30.23
N ASP A 349 -5.87 33.30 -29.64
CA ASP A 349 -6.52 34.46 -30.30
C ASP A 349 -7.86 34.08 -30.99
N GLU A 350 -8.58 33.11 -30.43
CA GLU A 350 -9.88 32.63 -30.95
C GLU A 350 -11.02 33.11 -30.05
N ILE A 351 -12.15 33.45 -30.65
CA ILE A 351 -13.39 33.75 -29.93
C ILE A 351 -14.01 32.46 -29.45
N ILE A 352 -14.15 32.33 -28.13
CA ILE A 352 -14.70 31.12 -27.49
C ILE A 352 -16.13 31.32 -27.05
N TYR A 353 -16.50 32.55 -26.74
CA TYR A 353 -17.83 32.85 -26.22
C TYR A 353 -18.37 34.15 -26.79
N GLU A 354 -19.64 34.16 -27.15
CA GLU A 354 -20.38 35.37 -27.57
C GLU A 354 -21.82 35.28 -27.06
N GLN A 355 -22.22 36.25 -26.24
CA GLN A 355 -23.61 36.35 -25.75
C GLN A 355 -24.11 37.79 -25.79
N ALA A 356 -25.30 38.01 -26.33
CA ALA A 356 -26.02 39.25 -26.20
C ALA A 356 -26.58 39.38 -24.78
N VAL A 357 -26.19 40.45 -24.09
CA VAL A 357 -26.58 40.70 -22.68
C VAL A 357 -27.47 41.96 -22.61
N LEU A 358 -27.16 42.98 -23.37
CA LEU A 358 -27.84 44.28 -23.31
C LEU A 358 -28.83 44.48 -24.46
N GLU A 359 -29.92 45.16 -24.16
CA GLU A 359 -30.85 45.58 -25.19
C GLU A 359 -30.25 46.73 -26.04
N PRO A 360 -30.59 46.81 -27.33
CA PRO A 360 -30.11 47.90 -28.18
C PRO A 360 -30.47 49.28 -27.62
N GLY A 361 -29.46 50.13 -27.40
CA GLY A 361 -29.65 51.49 -26.90
C GLY A 361 -29.46 51.66 -25.38
N GLN A 362 -29.15 50.61 -24.61
CA GLN A 362 -28.72 50.73 -23.21
C GLN A 362 -27.30 51.32 -23.16
N SER A 363 -27.13 52.36 -22.33
CA SER A 363 -25.83 52.97 -22.10
C SER A 363 -25.02 52.13 -21.10
N THR A 364 -23.80 51.80 -21.49
CA THR A 364 -22.85 51.03 -20.63
C THR A 364 -21.94 51.98 -19.90
N LEU A 365 -21.70 51.71 -18.62
CA LEU A 365 -20.75 52.44 -17.79
C LEU A 365 -19.36 51.80 -17.82
N GLY A 366 -19.30 50.48 -17.95
CA GLY A 366 -18.05 49.78 -18.07
C GLY A 366 -18.12 48.29 -17.72
N LEU A 367 -17.06 47.61 -18.09
CA LEU A 367 -16.75 46.24 -17.67
C LEU A 367 -15.58 46.32 -16.72
N LEU A 368 -15.77 45.89 -15.48
CA LEU A 368 -14.82 46.00 -14.38
C LEU A 368 -14.47 44.65 -13.80
N THR A 369 -13.27 44.55 -13.28
CA THR A 369 -12.76 43.32 -12.59
C THR A 369 -12.38 43.66 -11.16
N ASP A 370 -12.84 42.85 -10.23
CA ASP A 370 -12.24 42.80 -8.90
C ASP A 370 -10.97 41.93 -8.99
N SER A 371 -9.83 42.56 -8.95
CA SER A 371 -8.54 41.86 -9.10
C SER A 371 -8.15 40.98 -7.88
N MET A 372 -8.77 41.20 -6.72
CA MET A 372 -8.52 40.41 -5.51
C MET A 372 -9.38 39.17 -5.41
N GLN A 373 -10.63 39.28 -5.87
CA GLN A 373 -11.62 38.19 -5.80
C GLN A 373 -11.83 37.49 -7.14
N HIS A 374 -11.20 37.99 -8.21
CA HIS A 374 -11.34 37.45 -9.58
C HIS A 374 -12.81 37.41 -10.06
N THR A 375 -13.60 38.41 -9.70
CA THR A 375 -15.00 38.58 -10.17
C THR A 375 -15.08 39.63 -11.26
N TYR A 376 -16.01 39.46 -12.22
CA TYR A 376 -16.15 40.30 -13.38
C TYR A 376 -17.57 40.90 -13.41
N TRP A 377 -17.65 42.19 -13.62
CA TRP A 377 -18.88 42.92 -13.48
C TRP A 377 -19.15 43.83 -14.67
N LEU A 378 -20.35 43.77 -15.22
CA LEU A 378 -20.83 44.70 -16.24
C LEU A 378 -21.87 45.67 -15.65
N PHE A 379 -21.62 46.95 -15.81
CA PHE A 379 -22.47 48.00 -15.32
C PHE A 379 -23.11 48.78 -16.47
N THR A 380 -24.42 49.00 -16.36
CA THR A 380 -25.16 49.89 -17.20
C THR A 380 -25.70 51.06 -16.36
N SER A 381 -26.38 52.03 -16.99
CA SER A 381 -27.00 53.13 -16.24
C SER A 381 -28.09 52.69 -15.26
N LYS A 382 -28.65 51.50 -15.41
CA LYS A 382 -29.79 51.00 -14.61
C LYS A 382 -29.61 49.63 -14.01
N GLU A 383 -28.74 48.82 -14.56
CA GLU A 383 -28.61 47.39 -14.22
C GLU A 383 -27.15 47.01 -13.98
N ILE A 384 -26.99 45.97 -13.20
CA ILE A 384 -25.72 45.40 -12.85
C ILE A 384 -25.74 43.91 -13.22
N PHE A 385 -24.69 43.45 -13.88
CA PHE A 385 -24.55 42.06 -14.23
C PHE A 385 -23.21 41.53 -13.68
N GLU A 386 -23.23 40.37 -13.13
CA GLU A 386 -22.05 39.61 -12.75
C GLU A 386 -21.75 38.60 -13.86
N ILE A 387 -20.47 38.51 -14.25
CA ILE A 387 -19.99 37.51 -15.21
C ILE A 387 -19.27 36.46 -14.42
N VAL A 388 -19.88 35.31 -14.29
CA VAL A 388 -19.29 34.16 -13.59
C VAL A 388 -18.47 33.37 -14.59
N ALA A 389 -17.20 33.18 -14.33
CA ALA A 389 -16.33 32.31 -15.11
C ALA A 389 -16.19 30.95 -14.39
N GLU A 390 -16.67 29.89 -15.04
CA GLU A 390 -16.56 28.53 -14.52
C GLU A 390 -15.63 27.71 -15.39
N ASP A 391 -14.65 27.05 -14.79
CA ASP A 391 -13.66 26.21 -15.51
C ASP A 391 -13.00 26.91 -16.71
N GLU A 392 -12.53 28.12 -16.51
CA GLU A 392 -11.93 28.97 -17.53
C GLU A 392 -10.71 28.35 -18.22
N ASP A 393 -10.00 27.47 -17.51
CA ASP A 393 -8.82 26.72 -17.97
C ASP A 393 -9.17 25.41 -18.69
N ARG A 394 -10.48 25.09 -18.86
CA ARG A 394 -10.96 23.82 -19.44
C ARG A 394 -10.29 23.44 -20.77
N ASP A 395 -10.02 24.41 -21.62
CA ASP A 395 -9.48 24.21 -22.96
C ASP A 395 -8.01 24.65 -23.11
N VAL A 396 -7.40 25.17 -22.04
CA VAL A 396 -6.01 25.67 -22.04
C VAL A 396 -5.00 24.59 -22.41
N TRP A 397 -5.21 23.35 -21.93
CA TRP A 397 -4.38 22.23 -22.28
C TRP A 397 -4.27 21.97 -23.80
N LYS A 398 -5.34 22.24 -24.59
CA LYS A 398 -5.35 22.09 -26.04
C LYS A 398 -4.41 23.09 -26.71
N VAL A 399 -4.40 24.32 -26.20
CA VAL A 399 -3.55 25.38 -26.73
C VAL A 399 -2.07 25.11 -26.45
N PHE A 400 -1.75 24.62 -25.23
CA PHE A 400 -0.38 24.19 -24.93
C PHE A 400 0.02 22.98 -25.75
N LEU A 401 -0.91 22.07 -26.00
CA LEU A 401 -0.67 20.91 -26.87
C LEU A 401 -0.32 21.34 -28.31
N GLN A 402 -1.07 22.29 -28.88
CA GLN A 402 -0.79 22.84 -30.23
C GLN A 402 0.59 23.56 -30.29
N LYS A 403 0.97 24.20 -29.18
CA LYS A 403 2.28 24.86 -29.06
C LYS A 403 3.43 23.91 -28.73
N GLN A 404 3.17 22.61 -28.62
CA GLN A 404 4.12 21.55 -28.27
C GLN A 404 4.76 21.71 -26.87
N MET A 405 4.05 22.37 -25.96
CA MET A 405 4.45 22.58 -24.58
C MET A 405 3.79 21.52 -23.70
N PHE A 406 4.24 20.27 -23.82
CA PHE A 406 3.56 19.09 -23.28
C PHE A 406 3.49 19.05 -21.75
N ASP A 407 4.51 19.56 -21.06
CA ASP A 407 4.54 19.56 -19.60
C ASP A 407 3.42 20.47 -19.06
N GLN A 408 3.30 21.66 -19.63
CA GLN A 408 2.23 22.60 -19.28
C GLN A 408 0.85 22.07 -19.71
N ALA A 409 0.75 21.46 -20.90
CA ALA A 409 -0.50 20.81 -21.33
C ALA A 409 -0.95 19.72 -20.36
N LEU A 410 -0.02 18.95 -19.78
CA LEU A 410 -0.32 17.90 -18.82
C LEU A 410 -0.81 18.47 -17.48
N GLU A 411 -0.30 19.62 -17.07
CA GLU A 411 -0.69 20.31 -15.85
C GLU A 411 -2.16 20.76 -15.89
N TYR A 412 -2.57 21.34 -17.02
CA TYR A 412 -3.95 21.80 -17.24
C TYR A 412 -4.91 20.71 -17.73
N ALA A 413 -4.43 19.52 -18.02
CA ALA A 413 -5.28 18.39 -18.38
C ALA A 413 -5.91 17.76 -17.12
N ARG A 414 -7.21 17.99 -16.91
CA ARG A 414 -7.94 17.52 -15.70
C ARG A 414 -8.40 16.08 -15.83
N GLY A 415 -8.98 15.71 -16.96
CA GLY A 415 -9.52 14.37 -17.22
C GLY A 415 -8.48 13.35 -17.64
N SER A 416 -8.72 12.07 -17.39
CA SER A 416 -7.84 10.98 -17.85
C SER A 416 -7.71 10.95 -19.37
N ALA A 417 -8.79 11.23 -20.10
CA ALA A 417 -8.80 11.31 -21.56
C ALA A 417 -7.96 12.48 -22.09
N GLN A 418 -7.97 13.63 -21.43
CA GLN A 418 -7.16 14.78 -21.79
C GLN A 418 -5.67 14.50 -21.53
N LYS A 419 -5.31 13.94 -20.38
CA LYS A 419 -3.94 13.52 -20.07
C LYS A 419 -3.41 12.50 -21.05
N ASP A 420 -4.27 11.61 -21.46
CA ASP A 420 -3.95 10.61 -22.46
C ASP A 420 -3.71 11.19 -23.86
N ALA A 421 -4.53 12.15 -24.28
CA ALA A 421 -4.35 12.88 -25.53
C ALA A 421 -3.01 13.65 -25.53
N VAL A 422 -2.67 14.29 -24.42
CA VAL A 422 -1.38 14.99 -24.27
C VAL A 422 -0.21 14.01 -24.30
N ALA A 423 -0.32 12.89 -23.58
CA ALA A 423 0.71 11.86 -23.58
C ALA A 423 0.92 11.26 -24.97
N THR A 424 -0.17 10.98 -25.69
CA THR A 424 -0.10 10.44 -27.06
C THR A 424 0.62 11.41 -27.99
N ALA A 425 0.23 12.67 -28.01
CA ALA A 425 0.87 13.68 -28.86
C ALA A 425 2.33 13.96 -28.46
N SER A 426 2.64 13.93 -27.18
CA SER A 426 4.02 14.06 -26.68
C SER A 426 4.89 12.89 -27.17
N GLY A 427 4.36 11.66 -27.10
CA GLY A 427 5.04 10.49 -27.64
C GLY A 427 5.27 10.57 -29.14
N ASP A 428 4.28 11.05 -29.91
CA ASP A 428 4.39 11.22 -31.38
C ASP A 428 5.43 12.29 -31.72
N PHE A 429 5.48 13.36 -30.98
CA PHE A 429 6.49 14.39 -31.14
C PHE A 429 7.91 13.86 -30.87
N LEU A 430 8.10 13.13 -29.75
CA LEU A 430 9.39 12.51 -29.45
C LEU A 430 9.83 11.54 -30.52
N ALA A 431 8.92 10.74 -31.05
CA ALA A 431 9.19 9.81 -32.16
C ALA A 431 9.56 10.55 -33.44
N SER A 432 8.92 11.67 -33.75
CA SER A 432 9.27 12.53 -34.90
C SER A 432 10.68 13.11 -34.82
N LYS A 433 11.17 13.31 -33.59
CA LYS A 433 12.55 13.78 -33.29
C LYS A 433 13.57 12.64 -33.21
N GLY A 434 13.16 11.38 -33.39
CA GLY A 434 14.03 10.20 -33.31
C GLY A 434 14.34 9.73 -31.91
N ARG A 435 13.66 10.27 -30.86
CA ARG A 435 13.84 9.89 -29.44
C ARG A 435 12.91 8.74 -29.05
N TYR A 436 13.05 7.59 -29.71
CA TYR A 436 12.13 6.45 -29.60
C TYR A 436 12.07 5.83 -28.19
N LEU A 437 13.18 5.82 -27.45
CA LEU A 437 13.21 5.30 -26.07
C LEU A 437 12.31 6.10 -25.12
N GLU A 438 12.29 7.40 -25.29
CA GLU A 438 11.45 8.29 -24.48
C GLU A 438 10.00 8.23 -24.95
N ALA A 439 9.77 8.23 -26.27
CA ALA A 439 8.46 8.04 -26.87
C ALA A 439 7.80 6.73 -26.38
N ALA A 440 8.55 5.64 -26.30
CA ALA A 440 8.08 4.36 -25.81
C ALA A 440 7.60 4.40 -24.36
N LYS A 441 8.28 5.14 -23.49
CA LYS A 441 7.87 5.31 -22.09
C LYS A 441 6.56 6.10 -21.97
N VAL A 442 6.37 7.11 -22.81
CA VAL A 442 5.18 7.95 -22.84
C VAL A 442 3.99 7.19 -23.44
N TRP A 443 4.19 6.58 -24.61
CA TRP A 443 3.17 5.76 -25.28
C TRP A 443 2.70 4.59 -24.41
N GLY A 444 3.61 4.01 -23.64
CA GLY A 444 3.28 2.91 -22.73
C GLY A 444 2.28 3.27 -21.61
N LYS A 445 2.09 4.57 -21.39
CA LYS A 445 1.10 5.09 -20.42
C LYS A 445 -0.11 5.72 -21.10
N SER A 446 -0.11 5.84 -22.44
CA SER A 446 -1.19 6.42 -23.22
C SER A 446 -2.10 5.34 -23.81
N SER A 447 -3.29 5.76 -24.29
CA SER A 447 -4.25 4.89 -24.95
C SER A 447 -3.94 4.66 -26.44
N LYS A 448 -2.80 5.09 -26.92
CA LYS A 448 -2.38 4.86 -28.30
C LYS A 448 -2.40 3.37 -28.62
N GLY A 449 -2.91 2.99 -29.81
CA GLY A 449 -3.08 1.61 -30.21
C GLY A 449 -1.80 0.80 -30.08
N PHE A 450 -1.89 -0.33 -29.36
CA PHE A 450 -0.75 -1.22 -29.09
C PHE A 450 -0.05 -1.66 -30.39
N GLU A 451 -0.85 -2.06 -31.40
CA GLU A 451 -0.35 -2.54 -32.69
C GLU A 451 0.38 -1.43 -33.45
N GLU A 452 -0.17 -0.22 -33.42
CA GLU A 452 0.40 0.93 -34.12
C GLU A 452 1.79 1.29 -33.56
N VAL A 453 1.91 1.34 -32.25
CA VAL A 453 3.19 1.62 -31.57
C VAL A 453 4.21 0.53 -31.87
N CYS A 454 3.81 -0.75 -31.70
CA CYS A 454 4.70 -1.87 -31.93
C CYS A 454 5.18 -1.92 -33.38
N LEU A 455 4.29 -1.73 -34.35
CA LEU A 455 4.65 -1.71 -35.78
C LEU A 455 5.57 -0.52 -36.10
N THR A 456 5.32 0.63 -35.50
CA THR A 456 6.17 1.81 -35.71
C THR A 456 7.59 1.56 -35.19
N LEU A 457 7.75 0.95 -34.01
CA LEU A 457 9.07 0.65 -33.45
C LEU A 457 9.79 -0.48 -34.21
N ILE A 458 9.07 -1.52 -34.64
CA ILE A 458 9.63 -2.62 -35.42
C ILE A 458 10.09 -2.13 -36.78
N ASN A 459 9.27 -1.35 -37.49
CA ASN A 459 9.62 -0.81 -38.82
C ASN A 459 10.85 0.11 -38.76
N ARG A 460 11.15 0.68 -37.61
CA ARG A 460 12.36 1.52 -37.40
C ARG A 460 13.55 0.74 -36.83
N ASN A 461 13.40 -0.56 -36.57
CA ASN A 461 14.38 -1.44 -35.90
C ASN A 461 14.79 -0.97 -34.48
N GLU A 462 13.91 -0.27 -33.81
CA GLU A 462 14.13 0.26 -32.44
C GLU A 462 13.72 -0.77 -31.37
N HIS A 463 14.47 -1.88 -31.30
CA HIS A 463 14.16 -3.00 -30.41
C HIS A 463 14.27 -2.64 -28.91
N ASP A 464 15.17 -1.73 -28.54
CA ASP A 464 15.31 -1.27 -27.16
C ASP A 464 14.11 -0.41 -26.73
N ALA A 465 13.60 0.43 -27.62
CA ALA A 465 12.39 1.20 -27.40
C ALA A 465 11.15 0.27 -27.29
N LEU A 466 11.09 -0.76 -28.15
CA LEU A 466 10.03 -1.77 -28.09
C LEU A 466 10.04 -2.51 -26.74
N ARG A 467 11.22 -2.94 -26.28
CA ARG A 467 11.37 -3.58 -24.97
C ARG A 467 10.86 -2.70 -23.85
N LYS A 468 11.24 -1.43 -23.85
CA LYS A 468 10.80 -0.45 -22.83
C LYS A 468 9.29 -0.18 -22.90
N TYR A 469 8.72 -0.13 -24.09
CA TYR A 469 7.28 0.01 -24.32
C TYR A 469 6.51 -1.18 -23.74
N LEU A 470 6.92 -2.39 -24.08
CA LEU A 470 6.27 -3.62 -23.59
C LEU A 470 6.34 -3.75 -22.07
N LEU A 471 7.48 -3.39 -21.45
CA LEU A 471 7.63 -3.35 -19.99
C LEU A 471 6.65 -2.33 -19.35
N THR A 472 6.51 -1.16 -19.96
CA THR A 472 5.60 -0.13 -19.47
C THR A 472 4.15 -0.58 -19.62
N GLN A 473 3.78 -1.12 -20.76
CA GLN A 473 2.44 -1.67 -21.00
C GLN A 473 2.08 -2.79 -20.02
N LEU A 474 3.00 -3.70 -19.80
CA LEU A 474 2.78 -4.78 -18.82
C LEU A 474 2.53 -4.25 -17.40
N SER A 475 3.15 -3.13 -17.04
CA SER A 475 2.94 -2.47 -15.74
C SER A 475 1.59 -1.75 -15.64
N THR A 476 1.01 -1.30 -16.76
CA THR A 476 -0.26 -0.56 -16.81
C THR A 476 -1.49 -1.48 -16.89
N TYR A 477 -1.34 -2.67 -17.45
CA TYR A 477 -2.46 -3.60 -17.59
C TYR A 477 -3.02 -4.04 -16.23
N LYS A 478 -4.35 -4.05 -16.13
CA LYS A 478 -5.06 -4.53 -14.94
C LYS A 478 -4.77 -6.02 -14.72
N LYS A 479 -4.73 -6.45 -13.48
CA LYS A 479 -4.52 -7.88 -13.13
C LYS A 479 -5.59 -8.80 -13.72
N SER A 480 -6.79 -8.28 -14.01
CA SER A 480 -7.88 -9.03 -14.65
C SER A 480 -7.64 -9.33 -16.14
N SER A 481 -6.76 -8.59 -16.82
CA SER A 481 -6.45 -8.78 -18.24
C SER A 481 -5.39 -9.86 -18.46
N THR A 482 -5.61 -11.06 -17.94
CA THR A 482 -4.62 -12.13 -17.88
C THR A 482 -4.06 -12.52 -19.23
N MET A 483 -4.91 -12.65 -20.26
CA MET A 483 -4.46 -13.07 -21.60
C MET A 483 -3.54 -12.03 -22.26
N GLN A 484 -3.87 -10.75 -22.14
CA GLN A 484 -3.03 -9.67 -22.67
C GLN A 484 -1.68 -9.63 -21.96
N ARG A 485 -1.69 -9.80 -20.63
CA ARG A 485 -0.47 -9.84 -19.81
C ARG A 485 0.43 -11.00 -20.20
N ILE A 486 -0.12 -12.20 -20.36
CA ILE A 486 0.61 -13.39 -20.78
C ILE A 486 1.23 -13.17 -22.18
N MET A 487 0.46 -12.66 -23.13
CA MET A 487 0.92 -12.41 -24.48
C MET A 487 2.07 -11.40 -24.52
N VAL A 488 1.91 -10.26 -23.86
CA VAL A 488 2.95 -9.22 -23.81
C VAL A 488 4.18 -9.69 -23.05
N ALA A 489 3.99 -10.43 -21.95
CA ALA A 489 5.10 -10.99 -21.17
C ALA A 489 5.90 -12.04 -21.97
N SER A 490 5.21 -12.91 -22.72
CA SER A 490 5.86 -13.90 -23.58
C SER A 490 6.63 -13.23 -24.74
N TRP A 491 6.03 -12.22 -25.36
CA TRP A 491 6.73 -11.46 -26.41
C TRP A 491 7.94 -10.72 -25.86
N LEU A 492 7.83 -10.21 -24.65
CA LEU A 492 8.95 -9.53 -23.99
C LEU A 492 10.14 -10.47 -23.73
N ILE A 493 9.89 -11.74 -23.38
CA ILE A 493 10.95 -12.77 -23.31
C ILE A 493 11.67 -12.89 -24.65
N GLU A 494 10.91 -13.00 -25.73
CA GLU A 494 11.48 -13.07 -27.09
C GLU A 494 12.38 -11.88 -27.41
N VAL A 495 11.92 -10.66 -27.09
CA VAL A 495 12.70 -9.42 -27.32
C VAL A 495 13.97 -9.41 -26.45
N PHE A 496 13.90 -9.88 -25.19
CA PHE A 496 15.08 -10.00 -24.33
C PHE A 496 16.09 -11.01 -24.89
N MET A 497 15.63 -12.19 -25.26
CA MET A 497 16.50 -13.24 -25.77
C MET A 497 17.16 -12.82 -27.10
N SER A 498 16.41 -12.22 -28.01
CA SER A 498 16.93 -11.68 -29.25
C SER A 498 17.99 -10.60 -29.02
N LYS A 499 17.75 -9.67 -28.10
CA LYS A 499 18.73 -8.62 -27.75
C LYS A 499 19.99 -9.20 -27.11
N LEU A 500 19.86 -10.16 -26.19
CA LEU A 500 20.99 -10.82 -25.56
C LEU A 500 21.85 -11.56 -26.61
N ASN A 501 21.22 -12.27 -27.56
CA ASN A 501 21.94 -12.93 -28.66
C ASN A 501 22.66 -11.93 -29.56
N ALA A 502 21.98 -10.83 -29.94
CA ALA A 502 22.60 -9.78 -30.72
C ALA A 502 23.82 -9.13 -30.06
N LEU A 503 23.79 -8.97 -28.72
CA LEU A 503 24.92 -8.43 -27.94
C LEU A 503 26.09 -9.44 -27.91
N ASP A 504 25.80 -10.72 -27.71
CA ASP A 504 26.84 -11.78 -27.73
C ASP A 504 27.47 -11.93 -29.10
N ASP A 505 26.67 -11.88 -30.19
CA ASP A 505 27.15 -11.90 -31.55
C ASP A 505 28.04 -10.68 -31.85
N ASN A 506 27.67 -9.50 -31.34
CA ASN A 506 28.46 -8.28 -31.46
C ASN A 506 29.79 -8.37 -30.70
N ILE A 507 29.79 -9.00 -29.51
CA ILE A 507 31.01 -9.25 -28.75
C ILE A 507 31.92 -10.22 -29.53
N ALA A 508 31.37 -11.31 -30.03
CA ALA A 508 32.10 -12.30 -30.82
C ALA A 508 32.69 -11.67 -32.07
N THR A 509 31.91 -10.93 -32.84
CA THR A 509 32.34 -10.27 -34.09
C THR A 509 33.45 -9.23 -33.85
N LYS A 510 33.29 -8.42 -32.75
CA LYS A 510 34.33 -7.43 -32.41
C LYS A 510 35.62 -8.08 -31.88
N ALA A 511 35.50 -9.20 -31.18
CA ALA A 511 36.68 -9.97 -30.74
C ALA A 511 37.46 -10.56 -31.90
N GLU A 512 36.81 -10.91 -33.00
CA GLU A 512 37.45 -11.42 -34.20
C GLU A 512 38.10 -10.33 -35.11
N LEU A 513 37.52 -9.10 -35.09
CA LEU A 513 37.89 -8.04 -36.03
C LEU A 513 38.95 -7.07 -35.56
N ALA A 514 39.27 -6.99 -34.27
CA ALA A 514 40.23 -6.00 -33.75
C ALA A 514 40.97 -6.45 -32.49
N GLU A 515 42.25 -6.63 -32.57
CA GLU A 515 43.16 -6.52 -31.44
C GLU A 515 43.08 -5.05 -30.91
N GLY A 516 42.24 -4.80 -29.88
CA GLY A 516 42.28 -3.53 -29.17
C GLY A 516 40.99 -2.71 -29.11
N ALA A 517 39.85 -3.14 -29.71
CA ALA A 517 38.59 -2.42 -29.54
C ALA A 517 37.99 -2.75 -28.13
N SER A 518 37.68 -1.71 -27.37
CA SER A 518 37.01 -1.86 -26.10
C SER A 518 35.65 -2.58 -26.24
N THR A 519 35.58 -3.80 -25.77
CA THR A 519 34.32 -4.56 -25.69
C THR A 519 33.64 -4.37 -24.35
N GLU A 520 34.16 -3.52 -23.48
CA GLU A 520 33.67 -3.33 -22.11
C GLU A 520 32.26 -2.71 -22.10
N ASP A 521 32.03 -1.70 -22.94
CA ASP A 521 30.69 -1.06 -23.04
C ASP A 521 29.59 -2.05 -23.42
N ILE A 522 29.89 -2.99 -24.34
CA ILE A 522 28.90 -4.00 -24.77
C ILE A 522 28.70 -5.06 -23.71
N LYS A 523 29.74 -5.42 -22.97
CA LYS A 523 29.63 -6.35 -21.84
C LYS A 523 28.82 -5.73 -20.71
N ASP A 524 29.00 -4.44 -20.45
CA ASP A 524 28.20 -3.70 -19.48
C ASP A 524 26.73 -3.62 -19.92
N GLU A 525 26.48 -3.37 -21.21
CA GLU A 525 25.12 -3.40 -21.77
C GLU A 525 24.51 -4.79 -21.64
N LEU A 526 25.25 -5.85 -21.95
CA LEU A 526 24.80 -7.24 -21.79
C LEU A 526 24.42 -7.54 -20.33
N SER A 527 25.29 -7.13 -19.40
CA SER A 527 25.05 -7.28 -17.96
C SER A 527 23.81 -6.55 -17.51
N ASN A 528 23.60 -5.31 -17.97
CA ASN A 528 22.42 -4.51 -17.66
C ASN A 528 21.13 -5.12 -18.23
N VAL A 529 21.15 -5.58 -19.48
CA VAL A 529 19.98 -6.23 -20.09
C VAL A 529 19.65 -7.55 -19.39
N ARG A 530 20.68 -8.32 -18.97
CA ARG A 530 20.50 -9.54 -18.18
C ARG A 530 19.89 -9.24 -16.81
N ALA A 531 20.36 -8.20 -16.13
CA ALA A 531 19.78 -7.76 -14.86
C ALA A 531 18.32 -7.28 -15.01
N GLU A 532 18.02 -6.54 -16.08
CA GLU A 532 16.65 -6.12 -16.40
C GLU A 532 15.73 -7.32 -16.68
N PHE A 533 16.22 -8.33 -17.38
CA PHE A 533 15.49 -9.59 -17.59
C PHE A 533 15.24 -10.33 -16.25
N GLN A 534 16.23 -10.39 -15.39
CA GLN A 534 16.07 -11.02 -14.08
C GLN A 534 15.04 -10.29 -13.20
N GLU A 535 15.06 -8.97 -13.20
CA GLU A 535 14.06 -8.16 -12.51
C GLU A 535 12.66 -8.38 -13.09
N PHE A 536 12.55 -8.40 -14.42
CA PHE A 536 11.29 -8.68 -15.12
C PHE A 536 10.71 -10.04 -14.73
N VAL A 537 11.50 -11.11 -14.77
CA VAL A 537 11.06 -12.46 -14.41
C VAL A 537 10.61 -12.51 -12.96
N ASN A 538 11.37 -11.93 -12.03
CA ASN A 538 11.02 -11.92 -10.61
C ASN A 538 9.70 -11.20 -10.33
N LYS A 539 9.46 -10.09 -11.03
CA LYS A 539 8.26 -9.25 -10.85
C LYS A 539 7.00 -9.86 -11.48
N TYR A 540 7.16 -10.45 -12.67
CA TYR A 540 6.02 -10.89 -13.49
C TYR A 540 5.88 -12.40 -13.64
N LYS A 541 6.57 -13.18 -12.81
CA LYS A 541 6.54 -14.67 -12.87
C LYS A 541 5.14 -15.29 -12.85
N ALA A 542 4.15 -14.60 -12.26
CA ALA A 542 2.76 -15.05 -12.23
C ALA A 542 2.02 -14.83 -13.56
N ASP A 543 2.50 -13.90 -14.40
CA ASP A 543 1.93 -13.56 -15.70
C ASP A 543 2.57 -14.33 -16.85
N LEU A 544 3.58 -15.16 -16.57
CA LEU A 544 4.29 -15.94 -17.56
C LEU A 544 3.71 -17.34 -17.67
N ASP A 545 3.37 -17.74 -18.87
CA ASP A 545 3.09 -19.17 -19.15
C ASP A 545 4.41 -19.94 -19.19
N LYS A 546 4.56 -20.84 -18.23
CA LYS A 546 5.81 -21.59 -18.03
C LYS A 546 6.25 -22.30 -19.29
N LYS A 547 5.34 -23.00 -19.97
CA LYS A 547 5.65 -23.78 -21.15
C LYS A 547 6.16 -22.91 -22.29
N THR A 548 5.43 -21.85 -22.61
CA THR A 548 5.80 -20.90 -23.67
C THR A 548 7.15 -20.22 -23.36
N ALA A 549 7.37 -19.84 -22.10
CA ALA A 549 8.64 -19.23 -21.68
C ALA A 549 9.82 -20.21 -21.84
N TYR A 550 9.66 -21.48 -21.45
CA TYR A 550 10.66 -22.52 -21.68
C TYR A 550 10.97 -22.72 -23.17
N ASP A 551 9.92 -22.81 -24.00
CA ASP A 551 10.07 -23.01 -25.44
C ASP A 551 10.83 -21.83 -26.08
N ILE A 552 10.49 -20.60 -25.72
CA ILE A 552 11.16 -19.39 -26.24
C ILE A 552 12.64 -19.35 -25.81
N ILE A 553 12.92 -19.42 -24.52
CA ILE A 553 14.31 -19.29 -24.02
C ILE A 553 15.18 -20.43 -24.54
N SER A 554 14.62 -21.65 -24.59
CA SER A 554 15.32 -22.84 -25.14
C SER A 554 15.61 -22.69 -26.64
N SER A 555 14.67 -22.13 -27.44
CA SER A 555 14.87 -21.92 -28.87
C SER A 555 16.02 -20.94 -29.19
N HIS A 556 16.29 -20.01 -28.26
CA HIS A 556 17.43 -19.09 -28.35
C HIS A 556 18.74 -19.66 -27.83
N GLY A 557 18.75 -20.91 -27.30
CA GLY A 557 19.94 -21.56 -26.76
C GLY A 557 20.51 -20.96 -25.49
N ARG A 558 19.69 -20.18 -24.74
CA ARG A 558 20.07 -19.42 -23.53
C ARG A 558 19.91 -20.27 -22.27
N GLU A 559 20.89 -21.13 -22.01
CA GLU A 559 20.82 -22.05 -20.85
C GLU A 559 20.90 -21.34 -19.50
N GLU A 560 21.70 -20.29 -19.36
CA GLU A 560 21.85 -19.56 -18.10
C GLU A 560 20.55 -18.81 -17.72
N GLU A 561 19.92 -18.14 -18.69
CA GLU A 561 18.67 -17.47 -18.52
C GLU A 561 17.51 -18.46 -18.29
N LEU A 562 17.58 -19.62 -18.92
CA LEU A 562 16.63 -20.71 -18.73
C LEU A 562 16.72 -21.27 -17.29
N LEU A 563 17.93 -21.49 -16.82
CA LEU A 563 18.18 -21.92 -15.44
C LEU A 563 17.68 -20.87 -14.42
N PHE A 564 17.94 -19.59 -14.69
CA PHE A 564 17.45 -18.51 -13.85
C PHE A 564 15.93 -18.50 -13.84
N PHE A 565 15.28 -18.61 -15.00
CA PHE A 565 13.83 -18.65 -15.13
C PHE A 565 13.22 -19.82 -14.34
N ALA A 566 13.80 -21.02 -14.48
CA ALA A 566 13.37 -22.20 -13.75
C ALA A 566 13.49 -22.00 -12.23
N THR A 567 14.56 -21.36 -11.78
CA THR A 567 14.78 -21.05 -10.37
C THR A 567 13.77 -20.03 -9.85
N ALA A 568 13.51 -18.97 -10.62
CA ALA A 568 12.57 -17.90 -10.25
C ALA A 568 11.10 -18.37 -10.20
N THR A 569 10.75 -19.33 -11.07
CA THR A 569 9.40 -19.92 -11.12
C THR A 569 9.23 -21.12 -10.19
N ASN A 570 10.27 -21.45 -9.39
CA ASN A 570 10.33 -22.60 -8.50
C ASN A 570 10.11 -23.94 -9.21
N ASP A 571 10.55 -24.05 -10.46
CA ASP A 571 10.57 -25.32 -11.17
C ASP A 571 11.85 -26.09 -10.87
N TYR A 572 11.91 -26.55 -9.66
CA TYR A 572 13.07 -27.24 -9.15
C TYR A 572 13.32 -28.59 -9.81
N ASN A 573 12.29 -29.17 -10.40
CA ASN A 573 12.45 -30.40 -11.17
C ASN A 573 13.37 -30.16 -12.39
N TYR A 574 13.17 -29.04 -13.07
CA TYR A 574 14.05 -28.69 -14.19
C TYR A 574 15.45 -28.36 -13.71
N VAL A 575 15.59 -27.53 -12.68
CA VAL A 575 16.89 -27.10 -12.15
C VAL A 575 17.71 -28.30 -11.64
N LEU A 576 17.07 -29.21 -10.92
CA LEU A 576 17.73 -30.39 -10.42
C LEU A 576 18.14 -31.35 -11.54
N SER A 577 17.26 -31.61 -12.53
CA SER A 577 17.59 -32.44 -13.68
C SER A 577 18.75 -31.84 -14.49
N TYR A 578 18.79 -30.52 -14.65
CA TYR A 578 19.88 -29.82 -15.32
C TYR A 578 21.24 -30.03 -14.63
N TRP A 579 21.29 -29.81 -13.30
CA TRP A 579 22.53 -30.00 -12.55
C TRP A 579 22.95 -31.47 -12.46
N ILE A 580 22.00 -32.40 -12.35
CA ILE A 580 22.23 -33.84 -12.32
C ILE A 580 22.80 -34.33 -13.64
N GLN A 581 22.24 -33.88 -14.79
CA GLN A 581 22.74 -34.24 -16.12
C GLN A 581 24.18 -33.76 -16.36
N ARG A 582 24.57 -32.65 -15.72
CA ARG A 582 25.94 -32.11 -15.82
C ARG A 582 26.86 -32.59 -14.70
N GLU A 583 26.43 -33.56 -13.92
CA GLU A 583 27.16 -34.15 -12.79
C GLU A 583 27.67 -33.14 -11.75
N LYS A 584 27.03 -31.99 -11.63
CA LYS A 584 27.33 -30.95 -10.62
C LYS A 584 26.50 -31.19 -9.35
N TRP A 585 26.95 -32.20 -8.58
CA TRP A 585 26.24 -32.69 -7.40
C TRP A 585 26.12 -31.64 -6.27
N SER A 586 27.14 -30.78 -6.09
CA SER A 586 27.13 -29.71 -5.09
C SER A 586 26.02 -28.70 -5.35
N GLU A 587 25.85 -28.30 -6.62
CA GLU A 587 24.79 -27.35 -7.00
C GLU A 587 23.40 -27.98 -6.88
N ALA A 588 23.27 -29.23 -7.28
CA ALA A 588 22.02 -29.98 -7.10
C ALA A 588 21.62 -30.06 -5.62
N LEU A 589 22.57 -30.32 -4.73
CA LEU A 589 22.33 -30.34 -3.28
C LEU A 589 21.96 -28.97 -2.72
N ASN A 590 22.60 -27.87 -3.18
CA ASN A 590 22.27 -26.51 -2.78
C ASN A 590 20.86 -26.11 -3.17
N VAL A 591 20.43 -26.56 -4.34
CA VAL A 591 19.04 -26.35 -4.79
C VAL A 591 18.07 -27.18 -3.97
N LEU A 592 18.41 -28.45 -3.73
CA LEU A 592 17.56 -29.36 -2.95
C LEU A 592 17.39 -28.89 -1.51
N GLN A 593 18.42 -28.31 -0.91
CA GLN A 593 18.38 -27.76 0.46
C GLN A 593 17.33 -26.66 0.64
N LYS A 594 17.04 -25.90 -0.41
CA LYS A 594 16.07 -24.79 -0.40
C LYS A 594 14.64 -25.24 -0.66
N GLN A 595 14.43 -26.54 -0.88
CA GLN A 595 13.11 -27.08 -1.22
C GLN A 595 12.28 -27.37 0.02
N THR A 596 10.97 -27.19 -0.14
CA THR A 596 9.94 -27.57 0.83
C THR A 596 9.03 -28.68 0.31
N ASP A 597 9.07 -28.92 -1.01
CA ASP A 597 8.26 -29.95 -1.66
C ASP A 597 8.91 -31.34 -1.45
N THR A 598 8.18 -32.20 -0.75
CA THR A 598 8.65 -33.55 -0.37
C THR A 598 8.85 -34.47 -1.57
N ASP A 599 8.01 -34.34 -2.62
CA ASP A 599 8.08 -35.24 -3.79
C ASP A 599 9.36 -35.08 -4.59
N VAL A 600 9.95 -33.90 -4.59
CA VAL A 600 11.24 -33.63 -5.22
C VAL A 600 12.36 -34.43 -4.55
N PHE A 601 12.35 -34.53 -3.21
CA PHE A 601 13.32 -35.33 -2.48
C PHE A 601 13.22 -36.80 -2.84
N TYR A 602 12.01 -37.35 -2.90
CA TYR A 602 11.83 -38.76 -3.24
C TYR A 602 12.27 -39.09 -4.66
N LYS A 603 11.99 -38.21 -5.62
CA LYS A 603 12.32 -38.40 -7.03
C LYS A 603 13.83 -38.46 -7.28
N TYR A 604 14.59 -37.55 -6.67
CA TYR A 604 16.02 -37.43 -6.95
C TYR A 604 16.93 -38.11 -5.92
N SER A 605 16.38 -38.57 -4.81
CA SER A 605 17.17 -39.21 -3.72
C SER A 605 17.95 -40.42 -4.19
N SER A 606 17.41 -41.23 -5.11
CA SER A 606 18.11 -42.44 -5.59
C SER A 606 19.41 -42.11 -6.34
N VAL A 607 19.42 -41.10 -7.19
CA VAL A 607 20.58 -40.69 -7.97
C VAL A 607 21.57 -39.95 -7.07
N LEU A 608 21.09 -39.00 -6.26
CA LEU A 608 21.95 -38.23 -5.38
C LEU A 608 22.60 -39.06 -4.25
N MET A 609 21.91 -40.12 -3.82
CA MET A 609 22.43 -41.03 -2.80
C MET A 609 23.61 -41.83 -3.33
N THR A 610 23.68 -42.14 -4.63
CA THR A 610 24.79 -42.87 -5.21
C THR A 610 26.07 -42.05 -5.37
N HIS A 611 25.90 -40.71 -5.64
CA HIS A 611 27.03 -39.83 -5.99
C HIS A 611 27.41 -38.83 -4.88
N ALA A 612 26.46 -38.43 -4.05
CA ALA A 612 26.67 -37.41 -3.02
C ALA A 612 25.94 -37.72 -1.69
N ALA A 613 26.07 -38.96 -1.23
CA ALA A 613 25.32 -39.50 -0.09
C ALA A 613 25.46 -38.66 1.19
N THR A 614 26.65 -38.20 1.55
CA THR A 614 26.89 -37.39 2.76
C THR A 614 26.07 -36.08 2.76
N GLY A 615 26.18 -35.30 1.68
CA GLY A 615 25.50 -34.04 1.57
C GLY A 615 23.98 -34.22 1.50
N LEU A 616 23.51 -35.24 0.80
CA LEU A 616 22.06 -35.54 0.72
C LEU A 616 21.51 -35.91 2.11
N VAL A 617 22.20 -36.80 2.83
CA VAL A 617 21.74 -37.22 4.16
C VAL A 617 21.71 -36.04 5.14
N ASP A 618 22.69 -35.14 5.09
CA ASP A 618 22.69 -33.94 5.91
C ASP A 618 21.46 -33.02 5.62
N ILE A 619 21.01 -32.97 4.37
CA ILE A 619 19.80 -32.24 3.97
C ILE A 619 18.54 -32.96 4.44
N LEU A 620 18.47 -34.28 4.21
CA LEU A 620 17.33 -35.10 4.62
C LEU A 620 17.12 -35.08 6.14
N MET A 621 18.17 -35.02 6.93
CA MET A 621 18.11 -34.94 8.40
C MET A 621 17.55 -33.57 8.88
N ARG A 622 17.63 -32.52 8.08
CA ARG A 622 17.08 -31.20 8.40
C ARG A 622 15.61 -31.07 8.07
N GLN A 623 15.08 -31.94 7.24
CA GLN A 623 13.67 -31.92 6.82
C GLN A 623 12.82 -32.81 7.73
N THR A 624 11.92 -32.18 8.48
CA THR A 624 11.06 -32.89 9.45
C THR A 624 9.81 -33.53 8.83
N ASN A 625 9.43 -33.10 7.61
CA ASN A 625 8.16 -33.47 6.97
C ASN A 625 8.28 -34.63 5.98
N LEU A 626 9.46 -35.27 5.89
CA LEU A 626 9.67 -36.37 4.96
C LEU A 626 9.10 -37.69 5.53
N GLU A 627 8.48 -38.45 4.65
CA GLU A 627 8.10 -39.83 4.94
C GLU A 627 9.30 -40.77 4.72
N PRO A 628 9.93 -41.28 5.76
CA PRO A 628 11.13 -42.08 5.62
C PRO A 628 10.93 -43.34 4.78
N GLU A 629 9.70 -43.86 4.76
CA GLU A 629 9.34 -45.08 4.00
C GLU A 629 9.58 -44.95 2.50
N ARG A 630 9.28 -43.75 1.95
CA ARG A 630 9.46 -43.47 0.52
C ARG A 630 10.92 -43.35 0.11
N LEU A 631 11.82 -43.14 1.06
CA LEU A 631 13.26 -43.08 0.83
C LEU A 631 13.95 -44.44 0.92
N ILE A 632 13.29 -45.46 1.48
CA ILE A 632 13.83 -46.81 1.67
C ILE A 632 14.41 -47.41 0.38
N PRO A 633 13.76 -47.33 -0.80
CA PRO A 633 14.33 -47.84 -2.04
C PRO A 633 15.67 -47.21 -2.40
N ALA A 634 15.80 -45.88 -2.19
CA ALA A 634 17.07 -45.17 -2.46
C ALA A 634 18.17 -45.58 -1.49
N LEU A 635 17.85 -45.75 -0.22
CA LEU A 635 18.79 -46.21 0.82
C LEU A 635 19.25 -47.64 0.60
N LEU A 636 18.33 -48.54 0.21
CA LEU A 636 18.70 -49.95 -0.10
C LEU A 636 19.52 -50.05 -1.40
N ASN A 637 19.20 -49.22 -2.41
CA ASN A 637 20.03 -49.19 -3.63
C ASN A 637 21.45 -48.72 -3.32
N TYR A 638 21.60 -47.67 -2.51
CA TYR A 638 22.90 -47.19 -2.04
C TYR A 638 23.66 -48.30 -1.30
N ASN A 639 23.05 -49.01 -0.38
CA ASN A 639 23.67 -50.10 0.37
C ASN A 639 24.16 -51.25 -0.53
N LYS A 640 23.45 -51.51 -1.64
CA LYS A 640 23.84 -52.53 -2.63
C LYS A 640 24.99 -52.08 -3.52
N THR A 641 25.04 -50.80 -3.90
CA THR A 641 26.03 -50.26 -4.85
C THR A 641 27.35 -49.89 -4.19
N VAL A 642 27.28 -49.41 -2.95
CA VAL A 642 28.46 -48.87 -2.24
C VAL A 642 28.80 -49.73 -1.03
N ASN A 643 29.86 -50.49 -1.14
CA ASN A 643 30.28 -51.44 -0.10
C ASN A 643 31.12 -50.71 0.97
N VAL A 644 30.47 -49.99 1.87
CA VAL A 644 31.09 -49.18 2.93
C VAL A 644 30.86 -49.81 4.30
N PRO A 645 31.84 -49.74 5.24
CA PRO A 645 31.66 -50.21 6.61
C PRO A 645 30.44 -49.54 7.27
N LEU A 646 29.71 -50.27 8.11
CA LEU A 646 28.45 -49.78 8.80
C LEU A 646 28.65 -48.44 9.52
N SER A 647 29.82 -48.19 10.09
CA SER A 647 30.15 -46.94 10.80
C SER A 647 30.18 -45.70 9.89
N GLN A 648 30.42 -45.91 8.59
CA GLN A 648 30.50 -44.85 7.58
C GLN A 648 29.31 -44.85 6.62
N ASN A 649 28.40 -45.82 6.78
CA ASN A 649 27.24 -45.98 5.91
C ASN A 649 26.20 -44.85 6.15
N GLN A 650 25.98 -44.03 5.15
CA GLN A 650 25.10 -42.87 5.26
C GLN A 650 23.62 -43.29 5.37
N ALA A 651 23.21 -44.43 4.80
CA ALA A 651 21.89 -44.95 4.97
C ALA A 651 21.59 -45.34 6.42
N VAL A 652 22.56 -45.98 7.08
CA VAL A 652 22.49 -46.32 8.51
C VAL A 652 22.42 -45.06 9.36
N ARG A 653 23.23 -44.05 9.01
CA ARG A 653 23.23 -42.77 9.71
C ARG A 653 21.85 -42.08 9.66
N TYR A 654 21.24 -42.05 8.48
CA TYR A 654 19.90 -41.47 8.32
C TYR A 654 18.83 -42.25 9.07
N LEU A 655 18.79 -43.56 8.91
CA LEU A 655 17.80 -44.42 9.58
C LEU A 655 17.93 -44.38 11.11
N ASN A 656 19.14 -44.37 11.63
CA ASN A 656 19.35 -44.18 13.08
C ASN A 656 18.87 -42.80 13.56
N PHE A 657 19.09 -41.76 12.78
CA PHE A 657 18.58 -40.45 13.12
C PHE A 657 17.04 -40.43 13.19
N ILE A 658 16.38 -41.08 12.24
CA ILE A 658 14.91 -41.18 12.23
C ILE A 658 14.40 -41.96 13.43
N VAL A 659 15.03 -43.10 13.77
CA VAL A 659 14.65 -43.93 14.92
C VAL A 659 14.75 -43.15 16.23
N VAL A 660 15.76 -42.27 16.38
CA VAL A 660 15.98 -41.48 17.60
C VAL A 660 15.04 -40.27 17.69
N ASN A 661 14.82 -39.56 16.58
CA ASN A 661 14.13 -38.26 16.61
C ASN A 661 12.66 -38.33 16.22
N HIS A 662 12.21 -39.40 15.56
CA HIS A 662 10.81 -39.51 15.18
C HIS A 662 9.99 -40.15 16.32
N PRO A 663 8.86 -39.58 16.73
CA PRO A 663 8.09 -40.04 17.89
C PRO A 663 7.52 -41.45 17.73
N LYS A 664 7.24 -41.88 16.48
CA LYS A 664 6.82 -43.25 16.15
C LYS A 664 7.36 -43.60 14.76
N PRO A 665 8.60 -44.11 14.68
CA PRO A 665 9.13 -44.58 13.40
C PRO A 665 8.34 -45.81 12.95
N SER A 666 8.12 -45.94 11.64
CA SER A 666 7.35 -47.04 11.10
C SER A 666 8.17 -48.35 11.15
N ALA A 667 7.46 -49.48 11.19
CA ALA A 667 8.09 -50.79 11.17
C ALA A 667 8.98 -51.00 9.94
N ALA A 668 8.65 -50.37 8.81
CA ALA A 668 9.45 -50.43 7.58
C ALA A 668 10.87 -49.85 7.76
N VAL A 669 11.00 -48.75 8.53
CA VAL A 669 12.28 -48.11 8.84
C VAL A 669 13.14 -49.05 9.68
N HIS A 670 12.55 -49.60 10.72
CA HIS A 670 13.23 -50.58 11.59
C HIS A 670 13.64 -51.82 10.83
N ASN A 671 12.78 -52.37 10.00
CA ASN A 671 13.06 -53.55 9.17
C ASN A 671 14.17 -53.28 8.16
N THR A 672 14.22 -52.08 7.58
CA THR A 672 15.27 -51.72 6.66
C THR A 672 16.61 -51.59 7.37
N LEU A 673 16.63 -51.01 8.55
CA LEU A 673 17.85 -50.88 9.34
C LEU A 673 18.40 -52.25 9.77
N ILE A 674 17.52 -53.13 10.22
CA ILE A 674 17.85 -54.54 10.52
C ILE A 674 18.37 -55.25 9.27
N SER A 675 17.77 -55.03 8.09
CA SER A 675 18.23 -55.61 6.83
C SER A 675 19.66 -55.18 6.46
N ILE A 676 19.98 -53.90 6.64
CA ILE A 676 21.29 -53.35 6.35
C ILE A 676 22.33 -53.90 7.33
N HIS A 677 22.00 -53.99 8.63
CA HIS A 677 22.88 -54.53 9.64
C HIS A 677 23.09 -56.03 9.45
N ALA A 678 22.07 -56.81 9.16
CA ALA A 678 22.15 -58.28 8.96
C ALA A 678 22.94 -58.63 7.70
N SER A 679 22.75 -57.86 6.59
CA SER A 679 23.44 -58.11 5.31
C SER A 679 24.87 -57.61 5.28
N SER A 680 25.37 -57.00 6.34
CA SER A 680 26.76 -56.52 6.44
C SER A 680 27.76 -57.67 6.34
N PRO A 681 28.86 -57.50 5.60
CA PRO A 681 29.91 -58.50 5.48
C PRO A 681 30.73 -58.71 6.78
N SER A 682 30.52 -57.86 7.78
CA SER A 682 31.20 -58.00 9.08
C SER A 682 30.72 -59.22 9.84
N PRO A 683 31.64 -60.08 10.35
CA PRO A 683 31.23 -61.21 11.16
C PRO A 683 30.69 -60.79 12.54
N SER A 684 30.93 -59.54 12.98
CA SER A 684 30.48 -59.05 14.29
C SER A 684 29.01 -58.71 14.27
N GLU A 685 28.22 -59.37 15.10
CA GLU A 685 26.81 -59.05 15.33
C GLU A 685 26.56 -57.89 16.30
N ALA A 686 27.62 -57.35 16.92
CA ALA A 686 27.52 -56.39 18.01
C ALA A 686 26.68 -55.17 17.66
N GLY A 687 26.80 -54.63 16.43
CA GLY A 687 26.04 -53.48 15.99
C GLY A 687 24.52 -53.77 15.85
N LEU A 688 24.16 -54.92 15.31
CA LEU A 688 22.77 -55.38 15.18
C LEU A 688 22.18 -55.69 16.56
N LEU A 689 22.92 -56.37 17.40
CA LEU A 689 22.50 -56.74 18.75
C LEU A 689 22.28 -55.53 19.64
N THR A 690 23.21 -54.56 19.62
CA THR A 690 23.07 -53.27 20.33
C THR A 690 21.82 -52.51 19.86
N TYR A 691 21.58 -52.50 18.58
CA TYR A 691 20.38 -51.89 18.03
C TYR A 691 19.09 -52.59 18.52
N LEU A 692 19.03 -53.91 18.42
CA LEU A 692 17.86 -54.67 18.86
C LEU A 692 17.61 -54.54 20.37
N GLN A 693 18.67 -54.47 21.18
CA GLN A 693 18.58 -54.28 22.64
C GLN A 693 18.12 -52.88 23.03
N SER A 694 18.40 -51.87 22.21
CA SER A 694 17.96 -50.48 22.44
C SER A 694 16.46 -50.27 22.18
N GLN A 695 15.82 -51.21 21.51
CA GLN A 695 14.37 -51.10 21.19
C GLN A 695 13.50 -51.70 22.29
N PRO A 696 12.24 -51.18 22.48
CA PRO A 696 11.30 -51.75 23.42
C PRO A 696 10.96 -53.21 23.04
N SER A 697 10.95 -54.08 24.03
CA SER A 697 10.75 -55.50 23.80
C SER A 697 9.31 -55.91 23.64
N SER A 698 8.32 -55.09 24.05
CA SER A 698 6.91 -55.49 24.01
C SER A 698 5.94 -54.27 23.79
N PRO A 699 5.34 -54.16 22.61
CA PRO A 699 5.65 -54.89 21.38
C PRO A 699 6.90 -54.33 20.70
N PRO A 700 7.67 -55.09 19.95
CA PRO A 700 8.81 -54.58 19.20
C PRO A 700 8.34 -53.67 18.07
N PRO A 701 9.04 -52.57 17.80
CA PRO A 701 8.65 -51.62 16.77
C PRO A 701 8.92 -52.12 15.34
N TYR A 702 9.52 -53.25 15.18
CA TYR A 702 9.85 -53.90 13.91
C TYR A 702 9.04 -55.20 13.72
N ASP A 703 8.93 -55.71 12.48
CA ASP A 703 8.33 -56.97 12.20
C ASP A 703 9.30 -58.10 12.63
N ALA A 704 8.94 -58.72 13.77
CA ALA A 704 9.80 -59.71 14.40
C ALA A 704 10.00 -60.94 13.51
N ASP A 705 8.95 -61.37 12.75
CA ASP A 705 9.04 -62.54 11.86
C ASP A 705 9.95 -62.21 10.63
N PHE A 706 9.89 -61.00 10.13
CA PHE A 706 10.75 -60.56 9.05
C PHE A 706 12.24 -60.49 9.54
N ALA A 707 12.45 -59.83 10.67
CA ALA A 707 13.77 -59.71 11.27
C ALA A 707 14.41 -61.05 11.57
N LEU A 708 13.63 -61.99 12.11
CA LEU A 708 14.08 -63.36 12.41
C LEU A 708 14.50 -64.11 11.14
N ARG A 709 13.65 -64.13 10.07
CA ARG A 709 14.00 -64.80 8.80
C ARG A 709 15.28 -64.23 8.21
N LEU A 710 15.47 -62.93 8.29
CA LEU A 710 16.64 -62.25 7.77
C LEU A 710 17.90 -62.57 8.57
N CYS A 711 17.80 -62.62 9.92
CA CYS A 711 18.90 -63.00 10.77
C CYS A 711 19.29 -64.44 10.59
N ILE A 712 18.32 -65.35 10.38
CA ILE A 712 18.58 -66.80 10.05
C ILE A 712 19.30 -66.90 8.70
N GLN A 713 18.86 -66.13 7.67
CA GLN A 713 19.46 -66.17 6.35
C GLN A 713 20.91 -65.72 6.36
N HIS A 714 21.26 -64.78 7.23
CA HIS A 714 22.65 -64.25 7.38
C HIS A 714 23.41 -64.84 8.57
N GLU A 715 22.93 -65.95 9.16
CA GLU A 715 23.56 -66.70 10.25
C GLU A 715 23.91 -65.88 11.51
N ARG A 716 23.01 -64.89 11.83
CA ARG A 716 23.17 -63.97 12.99
C ARG A 716 22.51 -64.58 14.23
N VAL A 717 23.22 -65.50 14.87
CA VAL A 717 22.67 -66.36 15.93
C VAL A 717 22.26 -65.58 17.17
N GLN A 718 23.12 -64.68 17.69
CA GLN A 718 22.81 -63.88 18.88
C GLN A 718 21.62 -62.98 18.69
N SER A 719 21.52 -62.37 17.49
CA SER A 719 20.35 -61.57 17.10
C SER A 719 19.07 -62.36 17.02
N CYS A 720 19.14 -63.62 16.49
CA CYS A 720 17.97 -64.50 16.46
C CYS A 720 17.47 -64.86 17.86
N ILE A 721 18.39 -65.16 18.76
CA ILE A 721 18.09 -65.46 20.16
C ILE A 721 17.40 -64.28 20.86
N HIS A 722 17.92 -63.02 20.58
CA HIS A 722 17.30 -61.83 21.12
C HIS A 722 15.89 -61.60 20.56
N ILE A 723 15.66 -61.80 19.25
CA ILE A 723 14.34 -61.60 18.60
C ILE A 723 13.34 -62.66 19.11
N TYR A 724 13.75 -63.93 19.22
CA TYR A 724 12.89 -64.94 19.81
C TYR A 724 12.48 -64.60 21.27
N SER A 725 13.42 -64.06 22.01
CA SER A 725 13.13 -63.60 23.37
C SER A 725 12.15 -62.42 23.40
N ALA A 726 12.30 -61.45 22.46
CA ALA A 726 11.40 -60.30 22.32
C ALA A 726 10.00 -60.74 21.87
N MET A 727 9.88 -61.82 21.05
CA MET A 727 8.61 -62.41 20.65
C MET A 727 7.97 -63.24 21.76
N GLY A 728 8.59 -63.38 22.92
CA GLY A 728 8.09 -64.22 23.99
C GLY A 728 8.28 -65.70 23.75
N GLN A 729 8.98 -66.12 22.71
CA GLN A 729 9.31 -67.52 22.35
C GLN A 729 10.59 -67.95 23.01
N TYR A 730 10.61 -67.88 24.32
CA TYR A 730 11.79 -68.15 25.15
C TYR A 730 12.33 -69.60 25.02
N LEU A 731 11.45 -70.59 24.76
CA LEU A 731 11.81 -71.98 24.56
C LEU A 731 12.76 -72.11 23.35
N GLN A 732 12.36 -71.54 22.19
CA GLN A 732 13.15 -71.63 20.95
C GLN A 732 14.45 -70.81 21.09
N ALA A 733 14.42 -69.69 21.83
CA ALA A 733 15.58 -68.84 22.06
C ALA A 733 16.64 -69.60 22.88
N VAL A 734 16.22 -70.29 23.92
CA VAL A 734 17.09 -71.12 24.77
C VAL A 734 17.61 -72.37 24.01
N GLU A 735 16.74 -73.02 23.25
CA GLU A 735 17.14 -74.23 22.44
C GLU A 735 18.21 -73.82 21.39
N LEU A 736 18.03 -72.64 20.72
CA LEU A 736 18.99 -72.16 19.76
C LEU A 736 20.33 -71.80 20.43
N ALA A 737 20.31 -71.15 21.59
CA ALA A 737 21.50 -70.81 22.33
C ALA A 737 22.26 -72.07 22.75
N LEU A 738 21.54 -73.06 23.17
CA LEU A 738 22.11 -74.35 23.59
C LEU A 738 22.67 -75.20 22.41
N GLN A 739 22.09 -75.07 21.21
CA GLN A 739 22.63 -75.68 19.97
C GLN A 739 24.00 -75.13 19.62
N HIS A 740 24.20 -73.78 19.82
CA HIS A 740 25.44 -73.08 19.56
C HIS A 740 26.42 -73.11 20.77
N GLU A 741 26.13 -73.91 21.77
CA GLU A 741 27.00 -74.17 22.98
C GLU A 741 27.19 -72.87 23.85
N ASP A 742 26.34 -71.84 23.71
CA ASP A 742 26.39 -70.59 24.50
C ASP A 742 25.47 -70.72 25.74
N ILE A 743 25.94 -71.36 26.76
CA ILE A 743 25.17 -71.65 27.96
C ILE A 743 24.91 -70.40 28.79
N GLU A 744 25.86 -69.40 28.76
CA GLU A 744 25.66 -68.14 29.48
C GLU A 744 24.54 -67.32 28.87
N LEU A 745 24.47 -67.22 27.55
CA LEU A 745 23.39 -66.57 26.88
C LEU A 745 22.03 -67.26 27.09
N ALA A 746 22.06 -68.60 27.07
CA ALA A 746 20.85 -69.39 27.37
C ALA A 746 20.34 -69.14 28.79
N ALA A 747 21.22 -68.98 29.78
CA ALA A 747 20.87 -68.63 31.14
C ALA A 747 20.23 -67.20 31.24
N ILE A 748 20.83 -66.25 30.61
CA ILE A 748 20.32 -64.83 30.56
C ILE A 748 18.91 -64.78 29.92
N VAL A 749 18.68 -65.55 28.88
CA VAL A 749 17.36 -65.63 28.22
C VAL A 749 16.39 -66.37 29.10
N ALA A 750 16.79 -67.40 29.80
CA ALA A 750 15.93 -68.19 30.71
C ALA A 750 15.41 -67.33 31.91
N ASP A 751 16.13 -66.27 32.28
CA ASP A 751 15.71 -65.34 33.35
C ASP A 751 14.74 -64.20 32.91
N ARG A 752 14.59 -63.96 31.59
CA ARG A 752 13.77 -62.84 31.07
C ARG A 752 12.24 -63.00 31.28
N PRO A 753 11.61 -64.14 31.33
CA PRO A 753 10.16 -64.23 31.53
C PRO A 753 9.77 -63.86 32.96
N GLU A 754 9.68 -62.56 33.23
CA GLU A 754 9.20 -62.03 34.52
C GLU A 754 7.69 -62.26 34.62
N GLY A 755 7.29 -62.91 35.79
CA GLY A 755 5.86 -63.18 36.06
C GLY A 755 5.37 -64.56 35.64
N ASN A 756 6.18 -65.42 35.01
CA ASN A 756 5.79 -66.82 34.70
C ASN A 756 6.84 -67.78 35.20
N ASP A 757 6.83 -68.03 36.52
CA ASP A 757 7.82 -68.87 37.21
C ASP A 757 7.80 -70.30 36.69
N LYS A 758 6.67 -70.83 36.18
CA LYS A 758 6.58 -72.15 35.60
C LYS A 758 7.37 -72.30 34.32
N LEU A 759 7.26 -71.26 33.45
CA LEU A 759 8.03 -71.21 32.18
C LEU A 759 9.52 -71.04 32.47
N ARG A 760 9.87 -70.13 33.34
CA ARG A 760 11.21 -69.81 33.79
C ARG A 760 11.89 -71.07 34.34
N LYS A 761 11.20 -71.78 35.23
CA LYS A 761 11.68 -73.06 35.75
C LYS A 761 11.90 -74.08 34.64
N LYS A 762 10.98 -74.18 33.65
CA LYS A 762 11.14 -75.12 32.53
C LYS A 762 12.38 -74.82 31.69
N LEU A 763 12.61 -73.52 31.40
CA LEU A 763 13.76 -73.06 30.62
C LEU A 763 15.09 -73.34 31.34
N TRP A 764 15.12 -73.05 32.63
CA TRP A 764 16.28 -73.39 33.48
C TRP A 764 16.55 -74.87 33.57
N LEU A 765 15.53 -75.71 33.55
CA LEU A 765 15.73 -77.20 33.51
C LEU A 765 16.41 -77.62 32.20
N LEU A 766 16.09 -77.04 31.07
CA LEU A 766 16.78 -77.32 29.80
C LEU A 766 18.24 -76.86 29.83
N VAL A 767 18.52 -75.70 30.39
CA VAL A 767 19.90 -75.20 30.59
C VAL A 767 20.65 -76.08 31.51
N ALA A 768 20.03 -76.54 32.58
CA ALA A 768 20.60 -77.45 33.55
C ALA A 768 20.94 -78.83 32.94
N GLU A 769 19.99 -79.39 32.16
CA GLU A 769 20.24 -80.69 31.45
C GLU A 769 21.51 -80.63 30.56
N LYS A 770 21.62 -79.47 29.77
CA LYS A 770 22.74 -79.31 28.87
C LYS A 770 24.05 -79.06 29.62
N LYS A 771 24.02 -78.27 30.71
CA LYS A 771 25.19 -77.98 31.55
C LYS A 771 25.69 -79.15 32.28
N ILE A 772 24.85 -79.96 32.82
CA ILE A 772 25.22 -81.20 33.55
C ILE A 772 25.74 -82.26 32.57
N ARG A 773 25.22 -82.32 31.33
CA ARG A 773 25.71 -83.31 30.31
C ARG A 773 26.94 -82.83 29.57
N GLN A 774 27.45 -81.62 29.80
CA GLN A 774 28.67 -81.15 29.15
C GLN A 774 29.94 -81.88 29.64
N PRO A 775 30.70 -82.46 28.73
CA PRO A 775 31.95 -83.24 29.12
C PRO A 775 33.00 -82.29 29.63
N GLY A 776 33.43 -82.47 30.85
CA GLY A 776 34.53 -81.76 31.51
C GLY A 776 34.14 -80.73 32.60
N THR A 777 32.88 -80.53 32.85
CA THR A 777 32.35 -79.69 34.01
C THR A 777 32.13 -80.62 35.21
N GLY A 778 32.71 -80.25 36.33
CA GLY A 778 32.42 -80.94 37.60
C GLY A 778 31.00 -80.72 38.07
N ILE A 779 30.32 -81.62 38.70
CA ILE A 779 28.98 -81.51 39.24
C ILE A 779 28.86 -80.32 40.18
N LYS A 780 29.86 -80.07 40.99
CA LYS A 780 29.92 -78.85 41.87
C LYS A 780 29.82 -77.55 41.06
N ASP A 781 30.63 -77.42 39.98
CA ASP A 781 30.61 -76.25 39.14
C ASP A 781 29.30 -76.04 38.39
N ALA A 782 28.61 -77.11 37.99
CA ALA A 782 27.33 -77.08 37.40
C ALA A 782 26.25 -76.63 38.40
N ILE A 783 26.27 -77.08 39.61
CA ILE A 783 25.37 -76.69 40.68
C ILE A 783 25.62 -75.26 41.13
N GLU A 784 26.84 -74.76 41.21
CA GLU A 784 27.20 -73.43 41.51
C GLU A 784 26.68 -72.44 40.43
N PHE A 785 26.80 -72.81 39.16
CA PHE A 785 26.20 -72.07 38.03
C PHE A 785 24.67 -71.97 38.14
N LEU A 786 24.01 -73.10 38.47
CA LEU A 786 22.53 -73.20 38.56
C LEU A 786 21.98 -72.59 39.85
N ARG A 787 22.77 -72.23 40.84
CA ARG A 787 22.39 -71.44 42.01
C ARG A 787 21.95 -70.03 41.63
N ARG A 788 22.33 -69.55 40.45
CA ARG A 788 21.84 -68.27 39.92
C ARG A 788 20.31 -68.21 39.73
N CYS A 789 19.65 -69.35 39.66
CA CYS A 789 18.22 -69.47 39.56
C CYS A 789 17.57 -69.90 40.86
N GLU A 790 16.89 -69.00 41.52
CA GLU A 790 16.19 -69.23 42.79
C GLU A 790 15.01 -70.21 42.68
N LEU A 791 14.49 -70.42 41.41
CA LEU A 791 13.34 -71.31 41.15
C LEU A 791 13.72 -72.79 41.02
N LEU A 792 14.99 -73.14 40.77
CA LEU A 792 15.49 -74.47 40.66
C LEU A 792 15.78 -75.01 42.06
N ARG A 793 15.11 -76.10 42.36
CA ARG A 793 15.40 -76.83 43.56
C ARG A 793 16.27 -78.07 43.25
N ILE A 794 17.04 -78.47 44.20
CA ILE A 794 17.90 -79.67 44.05
C ILE A 794 17.12 -80.93 43.63
N GLU A 795 15.85 -81.00 44.05
CA GLU A 795 14.93 -82.14 43.70
C GLU A 795 14.65 -82.20 42.20
N ASP A 796 14.63 -81.01 41.48
CA ASP A 796 14.37 -80.89 40.02
C ASP A 796 15.58 -81.23 39.21
N LEU A 797 16.80 -81.19 39.80
CA LEU A 797 18.08 -81.43 39.15
C LEU A 797 18.55 -82.90 39.25
N ILE A 798 18.07 -83.66 40.24
CA ILE A 798 18.41 -85.03 40.48
C ILE A 798 18.27 -85.98 39.25
N PRO A 799 17.18 -85.79 38.41
CA PRO A 799 16.96 -86.63 37.25
C PRO A 799 18.00 -86.50 36.13
N PHE A 800 18.82 -85.41 36.11
CA PHE A 800 19.79 -85.13 35.10
C PHE A 800 21.23 -85.54 35.48
N PHE A 801 21.44 -85.93 36.75
CA PHE A 801 22.74 -86.41 37.20
C PHE A 801 23.11 -87.74 36.62
N PRO A 802 24.39 -88.01 36.32
CA PRO A 802 24.87 -89.27 35.89
C PRO A 802 24.71 -90.34 37.00
N ASP A 803 24.64 -91.63 36.59
CA ASP A 803 24.28 -92.78 37.47
C ASP A 803 25.24 -92.98 38.65
N PHE A 804 26.43 -92.34 38.73
CA PHE A 804 27.42 -92.52 39.79
C PHE A 804 27.88 -91.18 40.36
N VAL A 805 27.01 -90.47 41.10
CA VAL A 805 27.32 -89.24 41.83
C VAL A 805 27.44 -89.49 43.35
N VAL A 806 28.45 -88.91 43.98
CA VAL A 806 28.65 -88.98 45.41
C VAL A 806 27.77 -87.94 46.14
N ILE A 807 27.06 -88.36 47.20
CA ILE A 807 26.17 -87.45 47.96
C ILE A 807 26.90 -86.28 48.55
N ASP A 808 28.17 -86.38 48.89
CA ASP A 808 28.93 -85.29 49.48
C ASP A 808 29.11 -84.04 48.52
N ASP A 809 28.88 -84.24 47.21
CA ASP A 809 28.97 -83.15 46.25
C ASP A 809 27.80 -82.19 46.27
N PHE A 810 26.60 -82.51 46.87
CA PHE A 810 25.41 -81.69 46.90
C PHE A 810 24.67 -81.69 48.27
N LYS A 811 25.37 -82.17 49.33
CA LYS A 811 24.82 -82.23 50.70
C LYS A 811 24.42 -80.84 51.24
N ASP A 812 25.26 -79.85 51.02
CA ASP A 812 25.06 -78.51 51.52
C ASP A 812 23.80 -77.89 50.97
N GLU A 813 23.47 -78.13 49.66
CA GLU A 813 22.27 -77.63 48.98
C GLU A 813 20.98 -78.23 49.55
N ILE A 814 21.02 -79.56 49.87
CA ILE A 814 19.80 -80.14 50.50
C ILE A 814 19.55 -79.53 51.88
N CYS A 815 20.59 -79.32 52.70
CA CYS A 815 20.43 -78.68 54.00
C CYS A 815 19.88 -77.23 53.88
N SER A 816 20.40 -76.40 52.94
CA SER A 816 19.92 -75.06 52.71
C SER A 816 18.46 -75.00 52.24
N ALA A 817 18.02 -75.89 51.36
CA ALA A 817 16.64 -75.98 50.89
C ALA A 817 15.63 -76.23 52.02
N LEU A 818 16.00 -77.05 53.01
CA LEU A 818 15.16 -77.32 54.16
C LEU A 818 15.02 -76.10 55.10
N GLU A 819 16.06 -75.30 55.22
CA GLU A 819 16.03 -74.04 56.03
C GLU A 819 15.18 -72.95 55.37
N ASP A 820 15.22 -72.80 54.03
CA ASP A 820 14.43 -71.80 53.25
C ASP A 820 12.92 -72.10 53.36
N TYR A 821 12.52 -73.35 53.34
CA TYR A 821 11.10 -73.73 53.55
C TYR A 821 10.58 -73.30 54.89
N SER A 822 11.40 -73.40 55.92
CA SER A 822 10.98 -72.97 57.25
C SER A 822 10.75 -71.47 57.34
N ARG A 823 11.65 -70.65 56.78
CA ARG A 823 11.56 -69.19 56.74
C ARG A 823 10.37 -68.68 55.96
N HIS A 824 10.03 -69.33 54.82
CA HIS A 824 8.91 -68.94 54.02
C HIS A 824 7.55 -69.09 54.72
N ILE A 825 7.39 -70.11 55.49
CA ILE A 825 6.19 -70.35 56.31
C ILE A 825 5.97 -69.24 57.33
N ASP A 826 7.04 -68.73 57.96
CA ASP A 826 6.93 -67.69 58.97
C ASP A 826 6.63 -66.33 58.36
N ALA A 827 7.16 -66.00 57.18
CA ALA A 827 6.86 -64.71 56.43
C ALA A 827 5.38 -64.66 56.03
N LEU A 828 4.79 -65.73 55.49
CA LEU A 828 3.41 -65.76 55.09
C LEU A 828 2.41 -65.53 56.27
N ARG A 829 2.73 -66.00 57.45
CA ARG A 829 1.96 -65.73 58.65
C ARG A 829 1.94 -64.26 59.03
N GLN A 830 3.05 -63.59 58.92
CA GLN A 830 3.18 -62.17 59.29
C GLN A 830 2.42 -61.28 58.28
N GLU A 831 2.37 -61.60 56.99
CA GLU A 831 1.61 -60.85 55.98
C GLU A 831 0.09 -60.93 56.16
N MET A 832 -0.44 -62.09 56.61
CA MET A 832 -1.83 -62.29 56.96
C MET A 832 -2.27 -61.34 58.06
N ASP A 833 -1.47 -61.22 59.14
CA ASP A 833 -1.80 -60.36 60.28
C ASP A 833 -1.81 -58.88 59.91
N ASN A 834 -0.92 -58.36 59.07
CA ASN A 834 -0.85 -57.00 58.59
C ASN A 834 -2.09 -56.65 57.77
N SER A 835 -2.52 -57.49 56.82
CA SER A 835 -3.70 -57.28 56.00
C SER A 835 -4.96 -57.18 56.81
N ALA A 836 -5.13 -57.98 57.86
CA ALA A 836 -6.27 -57.93 58.77
C ALA A 836 -6.36 -56.64 59.57
N GLN A 837 -5.23 -56.01 59.95
CA GLN A 837 -5.16 -54.74 60.64
C GLN A 837 -5.56 -53.57 59.75
N THR A 838 -5.07 -53.49 58.50
CA THR A 838 -5.42 -52.45 57.50
C THR A 838 -6.92 -52.43 57.21
N ALA A 839 -7.54 -53.58 57.04
CA ALA A 839 -8.97 -53.68 56.79
C ALA A 839 -9.83 -53.07 57.91
N ARG A 840 -9.39 -53.19 59.20
CA ARG A 840 -10.10 -52.57 60.35
C ARG A 840 -10.00 -51.05 60.33
N GLN A 841 -8.83 -50.52 59.97
CA GLN A 841 -8.62 -49.10 59.94
C GLN A 841 -9.50 -48.41 58.87
N ILE A 842 -9.57 -48.97 57.66
CA ILE A 842 -10.39 -48.38 56.56
C ILE A 842 -11.88 -48.37 56.97
N ARG A 843 -12.40 -49.38 57.62
CA ARG A 843 -13.79 -49.37 58.11
C ARG A 843 -14.08 -48.29 59.12
N SER A 844 -13.13 -47.96 59.98
CA SER A 844 -13.27 -46.85 60.92
C SER A 844 -13.30 -45.47 60.25
N GLU A 845 -12.51 -45.29 59.20
CA GLU A 845 -12.51 -44.03 58.43
C GLU A 845 -13.82 -43.79 57.69
N ILE A 846 -14.39 -44.86 57.06
CA ILE A 846 -15.70 -44.79 56.39
C ILE A 846 -16.80 -44.33 57.37
N ALA A 847 -16.84 -44.92 58.56
CA ALA A 847 -17.82 -44.55 59.58
C ALA A 847 -17.69 -43.09 60.04
N SER A 848 -16.50 -42.55 60.07
CA SER A 848 -16.27 -41.09 60.39
C SER A 848 -16.74 -40.15 59.30
N LEU A 849 -16.72 -40.56 58.04
CA LEU A 849 -17.19 -39.72 56.93
C LEU A 849 -18.72 -39.64 56.83
N ASP A 850 -19.40 -40.75 57.19
CA ASP A 850 -20.88 -40.83 57.22
C ASP A 850 -21.52 -39.94 58.27
N MET A 851 -20.78 -39.50 59.26
CA MET A 851 -21.27 -38.64 60.38
C MET A 851 -21.12 -37.15 60.15
N ARG A 852 -20.68 -36.71 58.98
CA ARG A 852 -20.53 -35.29 58.66
C ARG A 852 -21.85 -34.64 58.25
N TYR A 853 -22.20 -33.51 58.91
CA TYR A 853 -23.39 -32.70 58.57
C TYR A 853 -23.02 -31.22 58.56
N ALA A 854 -23.78 -30.44 57.78
CA ALA A 854 -23.66 -29.00 57.73
C ALA A 854 -24.89 -28.37 58.44
N ILE A 855 -24.67 -27.35 59.27
CA ILE A 855 -25.71 -26.58 59.93
C ILE A 855 -25.84 -25.26 59.15
N VAL A 856 -27.04 -24.94 58.71
CA VAL A 856 -27.39 -23.67 58.04
C VAL A 856 -28.15 -22.82 59.00
N GLU A 857 -27.65 -21.63 59.35
CA GLU A 857 -28.31 -20.67 60.20
C GLU A 857 -29.36 -19.85 59.47
N PRO A 858 -30.46 -19.38 60.13
CA PRO A 858 -31.53 -18.61 59.48
C PRO A 858 -31.09 -17.29 58.84
N GLY A 859 -29.90 -16.78 59.18
CA GLY A 859 -29.35 -15.54 58.61
C GLY A 859 -28.38 -15.71 57.42
N GLU A 860 -28.08 -16.93 57.04
CA GLU A 860 -27.17 -17.18 55.92
C GLU A 860 -27.74 -16.75 54.60
N LYS A 861 -26.88 -16.21 53.78
CA LYS A 861 -27.21 -15.64 52.47
C LYS A 861 -26.58 -16.44 51.33
N CYS A 862 -27.27 -16.47 50.22
CA CYS A 862 -26.71 -17.04 48.99
C CYS A 862 -25.50 -16.22 48.53
N TRP A 863 -24.41 -16.87 48.24
CA TRP A 863 -23.16 -16.21 47.80
C TRP A 863 -23.25 -15.51 46.44
N THR A 864 -24.21 -15.84 45.59
CA THR A 864 -24.40 -15.20 44.30
C THR A 864 -25.34 -14.02 44.37
N CYS A 865 -26.54 -14.14 45.00
CA CYS A 865 -27.56 -13.09 44.99
C CYS A 865 -27.72 -12.34 46.31
N SER A 866 -27.01 -12.73 47.38
CA SER A 866 -27.01 -12.12 48.71
C SER A 866 -28.39 -12.13 49.42
N LEU A 867 -29.38 -12.84 48.88
CA LEU A 867 -30.68 -13.02 49.53
C LEU A 867 -30.63 -14.16 50.57
N PRO A 868 -31.55 -14.18 51.54
CA PRO A 868 -31.59 -15.23 52.58
C PRO A 868 -31.70 -16.64 51.96
N LEU A 869 -30.83 -17.53 52.37
CA LEU A 869 -30.69 -18.87 51.80
C LEU A 869 -31.96 -19.72 51.90
N LEU A 870 -32.62 -19.61 53.04
CA LEU A 870 -33.85 -20.40 53.35
C LEU A 870 -35.09 -19.97 52.56
N SER A 871 -35.01 -18.91 51.75
CA SER A 871 -36.13 -18.42 50.96
C SER A 871 -36.47 -19.33 49.74
N ARG A 872 -35.55 -20.19 49.34
CA ARG A 872 -35.66 -21.06 48.16
C ARG A 872 -34.90 -22.37 48.38
N GLN A 873 -35.01 -23.29 47.44
CA GLN A 873 -34.20 -24.50 47.41
C GLN A 873 -32.72 -24.14 47.25
N PHE A 874 -31.85 -24.75 48.03
CA PHE A 874 -30.44 -24.42 48.11
C PHE A 874 -29.54 -25.65 48.19
N PHE A 875 -28.26 -25.48 47.88
CA PHE A 875 -27.18 -26.44 48.04
C PHE A 875 -26.09 -25.86 48.94
N VAL A 876 -25.58 -26.70 49.84
CA VAL A 876 -24.44 -26.37 50.70
C VAL A 876 -23.30 -27.33 50.39
N PHE A 877 -22.14 -26.81 50.12
CA PHE A 877 -20.96 -27.60 49.81
C PHE A 877 -20.11 -27.85 51.08
N PRO A 878 -19.26 -28.88 51.05
CA PRO A 878 -18.36 -29.16 52.17
C PRO A 878 -17.42 -28.00 52.51
N CYS A 879 -17.18 -27.07 51.63
CA CYS A 879 -16.42 -25.83 51.86
C CYS A 879 -17.27 -24.74 52.54
N GLN A 880 -18.51 -25.00 52.94
CA GLN A 880 -19.48 -24.12 53.58
C GLN A 880 -20.03 -22.98 52.69
N HIS A 881 -19.75 -22.98 51.40
CA HIS A 881 -20.42 -22.08 50.51
C HIS A 881 -21.82 -22.60 50.17
N ALA A 882 -22.80 -21.70 50.24
CA ALA A 882 -24.20 -22.02 50.05
C ALA A 882 -24.84 -21.17 48.93
N PHE A 883 -25.62 -21.79 48.08
CA PHE A 883 -26.22 -21.15 46.93
C PHE A 883 -27.66 -21.59 46.75
N HIS A 884 -28.54 -20.70 46.29
CA HIS A 884 -29.84 -21.13 45.78
C HIS A 884 -29.65 -21.99 44.52
N SER A 885 -30.50 -22.99 44.36
CA SER A 885 -30.47 -23.90 43.23
C SER A 885 -30.49 -23.15 41.88
N ASP A 886 -31.35 -22.10 41.80
CA ASP A 886 -31.46 -21.28 40.60
C ASP A 886 -30.23 -20.42 40.33
N CYS A 887 -29.59 -19.90 41.38
CA CYS A 887 -28.38 -19.10 41.26
C CYS A 887 -27.19 -19.96 40.88
N LEU A 888 -27.05 -21.11 41.52
CA LEU A 888 -26.00 -22.08 41.19
C LEU A 888 -26.13 -22.60 39.75
N GLY A 889 -27.36 -22.92 39.32
CA GLY A 889 -27.65 -23.39 37.98
C GLY A 889 -27.30 -22.39 36.87
N LYS A 890 -27.52 -21.08 37.11
CA LYS A 890 -27.11 -20.02 36.16
C LYS A 890 -25.60 -19.94 36.02
N GLU A 891 -24.89 -19.88 37.11
CA GLU A 891 -23.42 -19.79 37.11
C GLU A 891 -22.76 -21.04 36.52
N VAL A 892 -23.26 -22.21 36.84
CA VAL A 892 -22.78 -23.44 36.23
C VAL A 892 -23.04 -23.45 34.73
N LEU A 893 -24.19 -22.95 34.25
CA LEU A 893 -24.50 -22.85 32.85
C LEU A 893 -23.61 -21.83 32.10
N GLU A 894 -23.17 -20.75 32.75
CA GLU A 894 -22.28 -19.79 32.15
C GLU A 894 -20.86 -20.36 31.97
N GLY A 895 -20.40 -21.18 32.94
CA GLY A 895 -19.05 -21.74 32.94
C GLY A 895 -18.86 -23.15 32.36
N ALA A 896 -19.91 -23.93 32.18
CA ALA A 896 -19.85 -25.34 31.82
C ALA A 896 -19.74 -25.52 30.27
N GLY A 897 -18.55 -25.40 29.69
CA GLY A 897 -18.32 -25.52 28.25
C GLY A 897 -18.91 -26.80 27.60
N GLY A 898 -18.46 -27.98 28.00
CA GLY A 898 -18.90 -29.26 27.39
C GLY A 898 -20.24 -29.78 27.91
N LYS A 899 -20.58 -29.56 29.18
CA LYS A 899 -21.79 -30.05 29.82
C LYS A 899 -23.01 -29.16 29.61
N LYS A 900 -22.83 -27.94 29.05
CA LYS A 900 -23.88 -26.93 28.83
C LYS A 900 -25.04 -27.41 27.98
N LYS A 901 -24.73 -28.18 26.95
CA LYS A 901 -25.74 -28.73 26.04
C LYS A 901 -26.58 -29.81 26.77
N TYR A 902 -25.95 -30.66 27.54
CA TYR A 902 -26.61 -31.74 28.27
C TYR A 902 -27.53 -31.20 29.40
N ILE A 903 -27.08 -30.22 30.16
CA ILE A 903 -27.90 -29.54 31.20
C ILE A 903 -29.11 -28.86 30.56
N ARG A 904 -28.97 -28.20 29.42
CA ARG A 904 -30.11 -27.59 28.70
C ARG A 904 -31.08 -28.63 28.13
N ASP A 905 -30.59 -29.75 27.65
CA ASP A 905 -31.40 -30.83 27.16
C ASP A 905 -32.25 -31.44 28.27
N LEU A 906 -31.67 -31.64 29.49
CA LEU A 906 -32.38 -32.09 30.68
C LEU A 906 -33.42 -31.06 31.13
N GLN A 907 -33.10 -29.75 31.15
CA GLN A 907 -34.06 -28.71 31.42
C GLN A 907 -35.21 -28.65 30.40
N GLY A 908 -34.86 -28.85 29.10
CA GLY A 908 -35.85 -28.94 28.04
C GLY A 908 -36.76 -30.17 28.14
N GLN A 909 -36.25 -31.28 28.70
CA GLN A 909 -37.08 -32.44 29.01
C GLN A 909 -38.01 -32.17 30.19
N LEU A 910 -37.58 -31.49 31.25
CA LEU A 910 -38.41 -31.13 32.41
C LEU A 910 -39.61 -30.24 32.04
N ASN A 911 -39.47 -29.40 31.02
CA ASN A 911 -40.49 -28.46 30.54
C ASN A 911 -41.58 -29.14 29.64
N LYS A 912 -41.42 -30.40 29.26
CA LYS A 912 -42.42 -31.11 28.47
C LYS A 912 -43.57 -31.59 29.40
N ALA A 913 -44.83 -31.34 28.98
CA ALA A 913 -46.02 -31.59 29.80
C ALA A 913 -46.36 -33.10 30.00
N ASP A 914 -45.76 -34.00 29.20
CA ASP A 914 -46.12 -35.43 29.15
C ASP A 914 -45.16 -36.38 29.86
N ILE A 915 -44.44 -35.93 30.92
CA ILE A 915 -43.47 -36.76 31.60
C ILE A 915 -44.10 -37.36 32.90
N SER A 916 -43.94 -38.68 33.12
CA SER A 916 -44.37 -39.35 34.33
C SER A 916 -43.63 -38.80 35.60
N SER A 917 -44.30 -38.74 36.74
CA SER A 917 -43.74 -38.21 37.99
C SER A 917 -42.43 -38.88 38.39
N SER A 918 -42.31 -40.19 38.23
CA SER A 918 -41.07 -40.95 38.51
C SER A 918 -39.89 -40.51 37.61
N ARG A 919 -40.14 -40.33 36.32
CA ARG A 919 -39.10 -39.88 35.36
C ARG A 919 -38.71 -38.44 35.62
N ARG A 920 -39.63 -37.59 36.05
CA ARG A 920 -39.38 -36.20 36.43
C ARG A 920 -38.44 -36.15 37.65
N GLU A 921 -38.64 -36.97 38.63
CA GLU A 921 -37.80 -37.08 39.84
C GLU A 921 -36.37 -37.56 39.47
N GLU A 922 -36.26 -38.50 38.54
CA GLU A 922 -34.96 -38.98 38.03
C GLU A 922 -34.18 -37.83 37.34
N ILE A 923 -34.86 -37.12 36.44
CA ILE A 923 -34.24 -36.00 35.71
C ILE A 923 -33.85 -34.87 36.67
N VAL A 924 -34.69 -34.60 37.71
CA VAL A 924 -34.34 -33.60 38.71
C VAL A 924 -33.12 -34.05 39.53
N LYS A 925 -33.05 -35.30 39.96
CA LYS A 925 -31.89 -35.85 40.63
C LYS A 925 -30.62 -35.79 39.81
N GLU A 926 -30.73 -36.11 38.51
CA GLU A 926 -29.61 -36.06 37.60
C GLU A 926 -29.12 -34.61 37.39
N LEU A 927 -30.09 -33.68 37.22
CA LEU A 927 -29.80 -32.25 37.10
C LEU A 927 -29.14 -31.69 38.37
N ASP A 928 -29.70 -32.04 39.53
CA ASP A 928 -29.20 -31.61 40.84
C ASP A 928 -27.77 -32.17 41.04
N GLY A 929 -27.53 -33.40 40.65
CA GLY A 929 -26.20 -34.03 40.71
C GLY A 929 -25.17 -33.32 39.83
N LEU A 930 -25.58 -32.89 38.64
CA LEU A 930 -24.70 -32.14 37.70
C LEU A 930 -24.45 -30.69 38.19
N VAL A 931 -25.46 -30.03 38.71
CA VAL A 931 -25.39 -28.66 39.20
C VAL A 931 -24.61 -28.58 40.52
N ALA A 932 -24.79 -29.58 41.41
CA ALA A 932 -24.14 -29.64 42.70
C ALA A 932 -22.83 -30.44 42.72
N GLU A 933 -22.24 -30.75 41.58
CA GLU A 933 -21.02 -31.57 41.46
C GLU A 933 -19.82 -30.94 42.18
N ALA A 934 -19.64 -29.66 42.07
CA ALA A 934 -18.56 -28.93 42.73
C ALA A 934 -18.95 -27.48 43.05
N CYS A 935 -18.40 -26.95 44.12
CA CYS A 935 -18.55 -25.51 44.41
C CYS A 935 -17.94 -24.60 43.36
N ILE A 936 -18.71 -23.63 42.87
CA ILE A 936 -18.30 -22.69 41.82
C ILE A 936 -17.16 -21.76 42.27
N LEU A 937 -17.06 -21.48 43.57
CA LEU A 937 -16.02 -20.58 44.10
C LEU A 937 -14.72 -21.33 44.50
N CYS A 938 -14.78 -22.62 44.75
CA CYS A 938 -13.64 -23.39 45.25
C CYS A 938 -13.24 -24.57 44.38
N GLY A 939 -14.06 -24.90 43.38
CA GLY A 939 -13.84 -26.05 42.51
C GLY A 939 -13.18 -25.70 41.17
N ASP A 940 -13.11 -26.66 40.26
CA ASP A 940 -12.53 -26.53 38.90
C ASP A 940 -13.12 -25.38 38.07
N HIS A 941 -14.35 -24.95 38.42
CA HIS A 941 -15.00 -23.84 37.77
C HIS A 941 -14.28 -22.51 38.03
N ALA A 942 -13.86 -22.25 39.27
CA ALA A 942 -13.08 -21.06 39.63
C ALA A 942 -11.73 -21.03 38.92
N ILE A 943 -11.09 -22.21 38.80
CA ILE A 943 -9.80 -22.33 38.11
C ILE A 943 -9.95 -21.99 36.62
N LYS A 944 -11.02 -22.43 35.95
CA LYS A 944 -11.30 -22.13 34.53
C LYS A 944 -11.70 -20.68 34.29
N GLN A 945 -12.04 -19.90 35.30
CA GLN A 945 -12.37 -18.48 35.16
C GLN A 945 -11.18 -17.54 35.37
N ILE A 946 -10.02 -18.04 35.73
CA ILE A 946 -8.80 -17.24 35.93
C ILE A 946 -8.38 -16.50 34.66
N ASP A 947 -8.66 -17.08 33.49
CA ASP A 947 -8.32 -16.49 32.19
C ASP A 947 -9.31 -15.40 31.70
N LYS A 948 -10.41 -15.16 32.42
CA LYS A 948 -11.37 -14.13 32.02
C LYS A 948 -10.83 -12.75 32.45
N PRO A 949 -10.83 -11.76 31.53
CA PRO A 949 -10.38 -10.41 31.85
C PRO A 949 -11.26 -9.80 32.97
N PHE A 950 -10.62 -9.08 33.90
CA PHE A 950 -11.25 -8.45 35.05
C PHE A 950 -12.24 -7.34 34.63
N ILE A 951 -12.03 -6.75 33.46
CA ILE A 951 -12.88 -5.71 32.87
C ILE A 951 -13.50 -6.30 31.61
N THR A 952 -14.83 -6.36 31.58
CA THR A 952 -15.57 -6.83 30.40
C THR A 952 -15.73 -5.69 29.40
N GLY A 953 -15.95 -6.02 28.12
CA GLY A 953 -16.10 -5.00 27.08
C GLY A 953 -17.25 -3.98 27.30
N ALA A 954 -18.19 -4.28 28.19
CA ALA A 954 -19.27 -3.38 28.61
C ALA A 954 -18.82 -2.36 29.67
N ASP A 955 -17.80 -2.67 30.43
CA ASP A 955 -17.35 -1.88 31.58
C ASP A 955 -16.11 -1.03 31.21
N VAL A 956 -15.58 -1.14 30.01
CA VAL A 956 -14.38 -0.42 29.56
C VAL A 956 -14.58 1.10 29.63
N ASP A 957 -15.76 1.57 29.30
CA ASP A 957 -16.07 3.02 29.29
C ASP A 957 -16.22 3.59 30.72
N GLU A 958 -16.58 2.76 31.72
CA GLU A 958 -16.65 3.17 33.13
C GLU A 958 -15.29 3.19 33.84
N TRP A 959 -14.32 2.44 33.33
CA TRP A 959 -12.98 2.32 33.90
C TRP A 959 -11.90 3.08 33.10
N ALA A 960 -12.29 3.81 32.04
CA ALA A 960 -11.40 4.70 31.30
C ALA A 960 -11.10 5.96 32.13
N LEU A 961 -9.84 6.10 32.56
CA LEU A 961 -9.29 7.27 33.23
C LEU A 961 -9.00 8.41 32.25
#